data_512981c2c45d70d33b9f692efd8e2139
#
_entry.id   512981c2c45d70d33b9f692efd8e2139
#
_cell.length_a   1.000
_cell.length_b   1.000
_cell.length_c   1.000
_cell.angle_alpha   90.00
_cell.angle_beta   90.00
_cell.angle_gamma   90.00
#
_symmetry.space_group_name_H-M   'P 1'
#
loop_
_entity.id
_entity.type
_entity.pdbx_description
1 polymer ?
#
loop_
_entity_poly.entity_id
_entity_poly.type
_entity_poly.pdbx_seq_one_letter_code
_entity_poly.pdbx_strand_id
1 'polypeptide(L)'
;MYKVMKRDGKEVKFDLAKIGIAIRKAFDSVDRQYNQDIIDMLALKVTADYEKKIKDSLVTVEDIQDSVEAVLIAADYADVAKSYILYRKQREKIRNMKSTILDYKEIVDSYVHLTDWRVKENSTVTYSVGGMILSNSGAITANYWLSEIYDQEIANAHRNADMHLHDLSMLTGYCAGWSLKQLIQEGLGGIPGKITSAPAKHLVSLCNQMVNFLGIMQNEWAGAQAFSSFDTYLAPFVKSDNLSYREVKKCIEAFIYGVNTPSRWGTQAPFSNVTLDWTVPNDLAELNCIVGGKEMDFKYKDCKKEMDMVNRAFIETMISGDANGRGFQYPIPTYSITKDFDWSDTENNKLLFEMTSKYGTPYFSNYINSDMEPSDVRSMCCRLRLDLRELRKKSGGFFGSGESTGSVGVVTINMPRIAYQSQSEEEFYRRLDKMMDIAARSLKTKRTIISRLLEEGLYPYTRRYLSSFDNHFSTIGLIGMNEACLNANWIRKDLTHEEAQVFTKAVLNHMRERLADYQEEYGDLYNLEATPAESTSYRLAKHDVEQFPDIITASEHGKTPYYTNSSHLPVSYTEDVFAALDIQDELQTLYTSGTVFHAFLGEKLPSWQAAAALVHKIAANYKLPYYTLSPTYSVCKNHGYIAGEEYICPECGEKTEVYSRITGYYRPVQNWNEGKAEEFKERKLYDISRSKLKSEGRTIIANSENVLAREGNPNDVVLLFTTRTCPNCKIAKEFLDKANIKYQAINAEENIKLVEKYGVQSAPTLVTVNSGNVQQYVNASNIKKYAENK
;
A
#
# COMPACT_ATOMS: atom_id res chain seq x y z
N MET A 1 -44.60 20.32 6.89
CA MET A 1 -44.32 20.63 5.48
C MET A 1 -42.83 20.29 5.27
N TYR A 2 -42.54 19.26 4.51
CA TYR A 2 -41.16 18.81 4.30
C TYR A 2 -40.44 19.66 3.25
N LYS A 3 -39.10 19.62 3.28
CA LYS A 3 -38.20 20.30 2.36
C LYS A 3 -37.52 19.32 1.43
N VAL A 4 -37.04 19.81 0.31
CA VAL A 4 -36.25 19.02 -0.65
C VAL A 4 -34.81 19.48 -0.60
N MET A 5 -33.91 18.55 -0.33
CA MET A 5 -32.48 18.78 -0.39
C MET A 5 -32.02 18.66 -1.84
N LYS A 6 -31.49 19.75 -2.37
CA LYS A 6 -30.84 19.77 -3.68
C LYS A 6 -29.45 19.12 -3.61
N ARG A 7 -28.92 18.78 -4.77
CA ARG A 7 -27.57 18.20 -4.92
C ARG A 7 -26.43 19.09 -4.44
N ASP A 8 -26.66 20.41 -4.37
CA ASP A 8 -25.73 21.41 -3.82
C ASP A 8 -25.89 21.64 -2.31
N GLY A 9 -26.64 20.75 -1.62
CA GLY A 9 -26.90 20.83 -0.20
C GLY A 9 -27.95 21.88 0.21
N LYS A 10 -28.49 22.66 -0.74
CA LYS A 10 -29.53 23.68 -0.42
C LYS A 10 -30.88 23.06 -0.21
N GLU A 11 -31.55 23.47 0.87
CA GLU A 11 -32.91 23.10 1.15
C GLU A 11 -33.89 24.06 0.45
N VAL A 12 -34.89 23.52 -0.24
CA VAL A 12 -35.95 24.28 -0.88
C VAL A 12 -37.33 23.72 -0.50
N LYS A 13 -38.35 24.53 -0.59
CA LYS A 13 -39.72 24.07 -0.41
C LYS A 13 -40.07 23.05 -1.49
N PHE A 14 -40.83 22.03 -1.08
CA PHE A 14 -41.38 21.06 -2.01
C PHE A 14 -42.40 21.74 -2.95
N ASP A 15 -42.38 21.34 -4.21
CA ASP A 15 -43.26 21.87 -5.26
C ASP A 15 -43.70 20.72 -6.19
N LEU A 16 -44.93 20.27 -6.02
CA LEU A 16 -45.54 19.18 -6.80
C LEU A 16 -45.55 19.47 -8.31
N ALA A 17 -45.73 20.75 -8.70
CA ALA A 17 -45.80 21.12 -10.10
C ALA A 17 -44.49 20.78 -10.87
N LYS A 18 -43.34 20.77 -10.18
CA LYS A 18 -42.07 20.40 -10.80
C LYS A 18 -42.00 18.92 -11.19
N ILE A 19 -42.64 18.04 -10.40
CA ILE A 19 -42.76 16.61 -10.72
C ILE A 19 -43.63 16.45 -11.96
N GLY A 20 -44.80 17.09 -11.99
CA GLY A 20 -45.71 17.06 -13.14
C GLY A 20 -45.07 17.58 -14.43
N ILE A 21 -44.31 18.68 -14.36
CA ILE A 21 -43.56 19.21 -15.49
C ILE A 21 -42.48 18.23 -16.00
N ALA A 22 -41.79 17.54 -15.08
CA ALA A 22 -40.76 16.57 -15.46
C ALA A 22 -41.37 15.34 -16.15
N ILE A 23 -42.48 14.82 -15.61
CA ILE A 23 -43.24 13.70 -16.20
C ILE A 23 -43.75 14.09 -17.59
N ARG A 24 -44.38 15.27 -17.72
CA ARG A 24 -44.91 15.77 -18.99
C ARG A 24 -43.81 15.80 -20.07
N LYS A 25 -42.67 16.36 -19.76
CA LYS A 25 -41.54 16.41 -20.69
C LYS A 25 -41.06 15.02 -21.13
N ALA A 26 -41.18 14.03 -20.25
CA ALA A 26 -40.83 12.65 -20.61
C ALA A 26 -41.85 12.04 -21.57
N PHE A 27 -43.17 12.30 -21.38
CA PHE A 27 -44.22 11.92 -22.33
C PHE A 27 -44.03 12.57 -23.68
N ASP A 28 -43.79 13.90 -23.69
CA ASP A 28 -43.58 14.68 -24.91
C ASP A 28 -42.38 14.16 -25.71
N SER A 29 -41.32 13.68 -25.03
CA SER A 29 -40.06 13.20 -25.68
C SER A 29 -40.25 11.87 -26.42
N VAL A 30 -41.30 11.12 -26.16
CA VAL A 30 -41.65 9.85 -26.83
C VAL A 30 -42.95 9.95 -27.63
N ASP A 31 -43.46 11.17 -27.87
CA ASP A 31 -44.72 11.49 -28.59
C ASP A 31 -45.93 10.68 -28.08
N ARG A 32 -45.91 10.32 -26.76
CA ARG A 32 -47.01 9.58 -26.16
C ARG A 32 -48.10 10.52 -25.69
N GLN A 33 -49.34 10.28 -26.12
CA GLN A 33 -50.46 11.12 -25.77
C GLN A 33 -50.84 10.96 -24.28
N TYR A 34 -51.17 12.05 -23.64
CA TYR A 34 -51.60 12.13 -22.26
C TYR A 34 -52.67 13.23 -22.12
N ASN A 35 -53.43 13.18 -21.04
CA ASN A 35 -54.24 14.31 -20.57
C ASN A 35 -53.64 14.83 -19.24
N GLN A 36 -54.06 16.00 -18.80
CA GLN A 36 -53.56 16.61 -17.58
C GLN A 36 -53.83 15.74 -16.34
N ASP A 37 -54.97 15.06 -16.29
CA ASP A 37 -55.39 14.21 -15.16
C ASP A 37 -54.41 13.04 -14.96
N ILE A 38 -53.87 12.47 -16.05
CA ILE A 38 -52.88 11.41 -15.99
C ILE A 38 -51.56 11.94 -15.38
N ILE A 39 -51.11 13.12 -15.79
CA ILE A 39 -49.91 13.75 -15.26
C ILE A 39 -50.08 14.04 -13.76
N ASP A 40 -51.19 14.60 -13.37
CA ASP A 40 -51.46 14.95 -11.98
C ASP A 40 -51.59 13.69 -11.10
N MET A 41 -52.24 12.64 -11.61
CA MET A 41 -52.32 11.34 -10.93
C MET A 41 -50.92 10.71 -10.74
N LEU A 42 -50.08 10.73 -11.77
CA LEU A 42 -48.73 10.20 -11.67
C LEU A 42 -47.87 11.00 -10.69
N ALA A 43 -47.98 12.33 -10.70
CA ALA A 43 -47.27 13.20 -9.76
C ALA A 43 -47.70 12.93 -8.30
N LEU A 44 -48.96 12.67 -8.05
CA LEU A 44 -49.47 12.28 -6.73
C LEU A 44 -48.97 10.89 -6.32
N LYS A 45 -48.94 9.90 -7.23
CA LYS A 45 -48.36 8.57 -6.96
C LYS A 45 -46.89 8.65 -6.64
N VAL A 46 -46.12 9.48 -7.32
CA VAL A 46 -44.69 9.73 -7.02
C VAL A 46 -44.56 10.30 -5.61
N THR A 47 -45.40 11.25 -5.23
CA THR A 47 -45.39 11.81 -3.88
C THR A 47 -45.68 10.75 -2.82
N ALA A 48 -46.65 9.88 -3.05
CA ALA A 48 -46.97 8.78 -2.14
C ALA A 48 -45.85 7.73 -2.06
N ASP A 49 -45.09 7.52 -3.13
CA ASP A 49 -43.96 6.58 -3.15
C ASP A 49 -42.77 7.07 -2.32
N TYR A 50 -42.31 8.30 -2.52
CA TYR A 50 -41.17 8.82 -1.78
C TYR A 50 -41.51 9.30 -0.36
N GLU A 51 -42.81 9.45 0.00
CA GLU A 51 -43.23 9.83 1.36
C GLU A 51 -42.61 8.90 2.41
N LYS A 52 -42.47 7.62 2.07
CA LYS A 52 -41.82 6.60 2.91
C LYS A 52 -40.30 6.80 3.07
N LYS A 53 -39.70 7.62 2.22
CA LYS A 53 -38.26 7.92 2.20
C LYS A 53 -37.92 9.23 2.94
N ILE A 54 -38.93 9.98 3.39
CA ILE A 54 -38.73 11.23 4.13
C ILE A 54 -38.12 10.93 5.49
N LYS A 55 -36.97 11.50 5.79
CA LYS A 55 -36.29 11.47 7.09
C LYS A 55 -36.16 12.90 7.60
N ASP A 56 -36.45 13.12 8.86
CA ASP A 56 -36.33 14.44 9.54
C ASP A 56 -36.98 15.61 8.76
N SER A 57 -38.15 15.35 8.15
CA SER A 57 -38.84 16.31 7.29
C SER A 57 -38.07 16.75 6.04
N LEU A 58 -37.14 15.95 5.56
CA LEU A 58 -36.26 16.17 4.41
C LEU A 58 -36.34 14.99 3.44
N VAL A 59 -36.38 15.27 2.12
CA VAL A 59 -36.23 14.29 1.04
C VAL A 59 -35.25 14.79 0.02
N THR A 60 -34.46 13.91 -0.59
CA THR A 60 -33.49 14.32 -1.61
C THR A 60 -34.14 14.42 -3.00
N VAL A 61 -33.54 15.23 -3.89
CA VAL A 61 -33.96 15.26 -5.31
C VAL A 61 -33.79 13.89 -5.95
N GLU A 62 -32.78 13.10 -5.54
CA GLU A 62 -32.56 11.76 -6.06
C GLU A 62 -33.69 10.81 -5.67
N ASP A 63 -34.14 10.81 -4.40
CA ASP A 63 -35.24 9.97 -3.95
C ASP A 63 -36.53 10.27 -4.73
N ILE A 64 -36.79 11.57 -5.04
CA ILE A 64 -37.92 11.96 -5.84
C ILE A 64 -37.82 11.45 -7.28
N GLN A 65 -36.61 11.55 -7.88
CA GLN A 65 -36.38 11.09 -9.24
C GLN A 65 -36.48 9.58 -9.37
N ASP A 66 -35.94 8.82 -8.40
CA ASP A 66 -36.05 7.37 -8.34
C ASP A 66 -37.54 6.95 -8.20
N SER A 67 -38.32 7.69 -7.43
CA SER A 67 -39.75 7.46 -7.31
C SER A 67 -40.52 7.78 -8.60
N VAL A 68 -40.08 8.80 -9.38
CA VAL A 68 -40.66 9.06 -10.72
C VAL A 68 -40.43 7.88 -11.65
N GLU A 69 -39.20 7.33 -11.68
CA GLU A 69 -38.85 6.16 -12.48
C GLU A 69 -39.69 4.94 -12.09
N ALA A 70 -39.75 4.62 -10.79
CA ALA A 70 -40.52 3.49 -10.27
C ALA A 70 -42.02 3.59 -10.59
N VAL A 71 -42.62 4.77 -10.41
CA VAL A 71 -44.05 5.00 -10.67
C VAL A 71 -44.38 4.93 -12.16
N LEU A 72 -43.52 5.46 -13.04
CA LEU A 72 -43.74 5.37 -14.49
C LEU A 72 -43.65 3.91 -14.97
N ILE A 73 -42.72 3.11 -14.44
CA ILE A 73 -42.62 1.67 -14.74
C ILE A 73 -43.87 0.93 -14.22
N ALA A 74 -44.25 1.17 -12.97
CA ALA A 74 -45.40 0.52 -12.34
C ALA A 74 -46.75 0.90 -12.98
N ALA A 75 -46.84 2.04 -13.64
CA ALA A 75 -48.03 2.52 -14.37
C ALA A 75 -48.03 2.09 -15.85
N ASP A 76 -47.14 1.19 -16.26
CA ASP A 76 -47.00 0.66 -17.63
C ASP A 76 -46.61 1.73 -18.69
N TYR A 77 -45.86 2.73 -18.24
CA TYR A 77 -45.25 3.74 -19.11
C TYR A 77 -43.74 3.49 -19.24
N ALA A 78 -43.33 2.26 -19.59
CA ALA A 78 -41.90 1.85 -19.64
C ALA A 78 -41.07 2.64 -20.66
N ASP A 79 -41.67 3.03 -21.79
CA ASP A 79 -41.08 3.90 -22.82
C ASP A 79 -40.76 5.31 -22.29
N VAL A 80 -41.73 5.89 -21.57
CA VAL A 80 -41.61 7.20 -20.91
C VAL A 80 -40.56 7.14 -19.79
N ALA A 81 -40.56 6.09 -18.97
CA ALA A 81 -39.58 5.87 -17.93
C ALA A 81 -38.20 5.79 -18.51
N LYS A 82 -38.00 5.02 -19.60
CA LYS A 82 -36.71 4.92 -20.30
C LYS A 82 -36.22 6.28 -20.82
N SER A 83 -37.11 7.07 -21.38
CA SER A 83 -36.75 8.42 -21.84
C SER A 83 -36.37 9.33 -20.67
N TYR A 84 -37.11 9.25 -19.57
CA TYR A 84 -36.80 10.00 -18.35
C TYR A 84 -35.44 9.65 -17.78
N ILE A 85 -35.09 8.37 -17.70
CA ILE A 85 -33.77 7.87 -17.24
C ILE A 85 -32.67 8.37 -18.16
N LEU A 86 -32.83 8.27 -19.48
CA LEU A 86 -31.85 8.73 -20.45
C LEU A 86 -31.65 10.24 -20.35
N TYR A 87 -32.70 11.01 -20.21
CA TYR A 87 -32.62 12.46 -20.02
C TYR A 87 -31.90 12.83 -18.71
N ARG A 88 -32.21 12.12 -17.62
CA ARG A 88 -31.52 12.27 -16.31
C ARG A 88 -30.00 12.04 -16.46
N LYS A 89 -29.59 10.93 -17.08
CA LYS A 89 -28.17 10.62 -17.37
C LYS A 89 -27.52 11.65 -18.27
N GLN A 90 -28.20 12.11 -19.31
CA GLN A 90 -27.67 13.13 -20.20
C GLN A 90 -27.48 14.48 -19.46
N ARG A 91 -28.42 14.88 -18.62
CA ARG A 91 -28.28 16.08 -17.79
C ARG A 91 -27.18 15.98 -16.76
N GLU A 92 -27.00 14.81 -16.18
CA GLU A 92 -25.91 14.52 -15.30
C GLU A 92 -24.56 14.64 -16.02
N LYS A 93 -24.45 14.04 -17.20
CA LYS A 93 -23.28 14.16 -18.07
C LYS A 93 -22.98 15.61 -18.45
N ILE A 94 -23.99 16.42 -18.83
CA ILE A 94 -23.82 17.84 -19.15
C ILE A 94 -23.38 18.65 -17.92
N ARG A 95 -23.90 18.34 -16.73
CA ARG A 95 -23.47 19.00 -15.48
C ARG A 95 -22.01 18.64 -15.14
N ASN A 96 -21.66 17.36 -15.24
CA ASN A 96 -20.30 16.89 -15.02
C ASN A 96 -19.33 17.53 -16.03
N MET A 97 -19.73 17.66 -17.30
CA MET A 97 -18.94 18.40 -18.31
C MET A 97 -18.81 19.89 -17.99
N LYS A 98 -19.88 20.55 -17.50
CA LYS A 98 -19.83 21.96 -17.09
C LYS A 98 -18.97 22.16 -15.86
N SER A 99 -19.05 21.26 -14.86
CA SER A 99 -18.18 21.32 -13.69
C SER A 99 -16.72 21.06 -14.10
N THR A 100 -16.48 20.10 -14.98
CA THR A 100 -15.11 19.80 -15.48
C THR A 100 -14.50 20.99 -16.21
N ILE A 101 -15.28 21.74 -17.01
CA ILE A 101 -14.78 22.94 -17.72
C ILE A 101 -14.52 24.11 -16.75
N LEU A 102 -15.37 24.28 -15.74
CA LEU A 102 -15.16 25.28 -14.69
C LEU A 102 -13.97 24.92 -13.81
N ASP A 103 -13.85 23.65 -13.42
CA ASP A 103 -12.75 23.12 -12.62
C ASP A 103 -11.41 23.17 -13.36
N TYR A 104 -11.40 23.08 -14.70
CA TYR A 104 -10.16 23.16 -15.47
C TYR A 104 -9.44 24.50 -15.31
N LYS A 105 -10.19 25.61 -15.38
CA LYS A 105 -9.60 26.94 -15.14
C LYS A 105 -9.07 27.04 -13.72
N GLU A 106 -9.85 26.59 -12.73
CA GLU A 106 -9.44 26.58 -11.35
C GLU A 106 -8.20 25.73 -11.09
N ILE A 107 -8.11 24.54 -11.73
CA ILE A 107 -6.95 23.65 -11.63
C ILE A 107 -5.70 24.34 -12.21
N VAL A 108 -5.81 24.98 -13.38
CA VAL A 108 -4.67 25.69 -14.00
C VAL A 108 -4.27 26.89 -13.16
N ASP A 109 -5.23 27.70 -12.74
CA ASP A 109 -4.99 28.91 -11.96
C ASP A 109 -4.40 28.56 -10.57
N SER A 110 -4.89 27.51 -9.92
CA SER A 110 -4.35 27.05 -8.64
C SER A 110 -2.92 26.54 -8.73
N TYR A 111 -2.56 25.88 -9.82
CA TYR A 111 -1.17 25.50 -10.09
C TYR A 111 -0.29 26.72 -10.34
N VAL A 112 -0.72 27.61 -11.24
CA VAL A 112 0.05 28.82 -11.63
C VAL A 112 0.26 29.75 -10.43
N HIS A 113 -0.74 29.90 -9.58
CA HIS A 113 -0.67 30.76 -8.38
C HIS A 113 -0.17 30.07 -7.14
N LEU A 114 0.19 28.76 -7.19
CA LEU A 114 0.64 27.95 -6.03
C LEU A 114 -0.36 27.97 -4.85
N THR A 115 -1.64 28.11 -5.14
CA THR A 115 -2.70 28.17 -4.12
C THR A 115 -3.17 26.80 -3.66
N ASP A 116 -2.99 25.76 -4.48
CA ASP A 116 -3.35 24.39 -4.14
C ASP A 116 -2.18 23.70 -3.41
N TRP A 117 -2.41 23.22 -2.19
CA TRP A 117 -1.43 22.47 -1.41
C TRP A 117 -0.95 21.20 -2.12
N ARG A 118 -1.79 20.57 -2.98
CA ARG A 118 -1.45 19.41 -3.79
C ARG A 118 -0.33 19.70 -4.80
N VAL A 119 -0.14 20.92 -5.21
CA VAL A 119 0.98 21.32 -6.08
C VAL A 119 2.32 21.13 -5.37
N LYS A 120 2.35 21.24 -4.05
CA LYS A 120 3.53 21.02 -3.23
C LYS A 120 3.66 19.57 -2.73
N GLU A 121 2.58 18.81 -2.78
CA GLU A 121 2.51 17.48 -2.18
C GLU A 121 3.48 16.46 -2.79
N ASN A 122 3.66 16.50 -4.11
CA ASN A 122 4.58 15.62 -4.83
C ASN A 122 5.80 16.39 -5.35
N SER A 123 6.53 17.00 -4.47
CA SER A 123 7.60 17.94 -4.80
C SER A 123 8.90 17.32 -5.31
N THR A 124 8.93 16.05 -5.68
CA THR A 124 9.88 15.58 -6.68
C THR A 124 9.58 16.21 -8.04
N VAL A 125 8.38 16.76 -8.22
CA VAL A 125 7.97 17.57 -9.36
C VAL A 125 8.20 19.05 -9.02
N THR A 126 9.20 19.64 -9.63
CA THR A 126 9.45 21.08 -9.51
C THR A 126 8.30 21.87 -10.14
N TYR A 127 8.00 23.07 -9.62
CA TYR A 127 7.10 24.02 -10.25
C TYR A 127 7.60 24.32 -11.67
N SER A 128 6.93 23.78 -12.67
CA SER A 128 7.38 23.80 -14.05
C SER A 128 6.23 23.56 -15.03
N VAL A 129 6.44 23.85 -16.30
CA VAL A 129 5.47 23.55 -17.37
C VAL A 129 5.14 22.06 -17.41
N GLY A 130 6.14 21.18 -17.27
CA GLY A 130 5.92 19.73 -17.22
C GLY A 130 5.06 19.33 -16.01
N GLY A 131 5.32 19.90 -14.83
CA GLY A 131 4.50 19.69 -13.65
C GLY A 131 3.06 20.15 -13.84
N MET A 132 2.84 21.28 -14.49
CA MET A 132 1.50 21.76 -14.85
C MET A 132 0.76 20.79 -15.77
N ILE A 133 1.44 20.24 -16.77
CA ILE A 133 0.86 19.26 -17.70
C ILE A 133 0.44 18.00 -16.94
N LEU A 134 1.30 17.48 -16.04
CA LEU A 134 0.99 16.32 -15.22
C LEU A 134 -0.18 16.57 -14.28
N SER A 135 -0.22 17.74 -13.62
CA SER A 135 -1.32 18.12 -12.73
C SER A 135 -2.66 18.18 -13.48
N ASN A 136 -2.70 18.86 -14.63
CA ASN A 136 -3.91 18.99 -15.44
C ASN A 136 -4.37 17.63 -15.99
N SER A 137 -3.44 16.83 -16.55
CA SER A 137 -3.74 15.49 -17.05
C SER A 137 -4.24 14.58 -15.93
N GLY A 138 -3.61 14.65 -14.77
CA GLY A 138 -4.00 13.88 -13.60
C GLY A 138 -5.41 14.19 -13.12
N ALA A 139 -5.79 15.47 -13.06
CA ALA A 139 -7.14 15.86 -12.66
C ALA A 139 -8.23 15.35 -13.63
N ILE A 140 -7.95 15.42 -14.94
CA ILE A 140 -8.86 14.88 -15.97
C ILE A 140 -8.99 13.37 -15.82
N THR A 141 -7.89 12.65 -15.63
CA THR A 141 -7.88 11.20 -15.47
C THR A 141 -8.62 10.77 -14.21
N ALA A 142 -8.42 11.48 -13.09
CA ALA A 142 -9.14 11.22 -11.85
C ALA A 142 -10.65 11.39 -12.01
N ASN A 143 -11.06 12.45 -12.69
CA ASN A 143 -12.48 12.65 -12.99
C ASN A 143 -13.04 11.53 -13.89
N TYR A 144 -12.27 11.06 -14.87
CA TYR A 144 -12.67 9.95 -15.74
C TYR A 144 -12.86 8.64 -14.95
N TRP A 145 -11.96 8.32 -14.00
CA TRP A 145 -12.14 7.20 -13.09
C TRP A 145 -13.47 7.29 -12.33
N LEU A 146 -13.74 8.45 -11.72
CA LEU A 146 -14.85 8.66 -10.80
C LEU A 146 -16.20 8.90 -11.49
N SER A 147 -16.23 9.21 -12.79
CA SER A 147 -17.48 9.50 -13.52
C SER A 147 -17.85 8.45 -14.57
N GLU A 148 -16.85 7.79 -15.17
CA GLU A 148 -17.09 6.91 -16.31
C GLU A 148 -16.72 5.44 -16.02
N ILE A 149 -15.78 5.18 -15.10
CA ILE A 149 -15.29 3.82 -14.82
C ILE A 149 -15.94 3.24 -13.57
N TYR A 150 -15.82 3.93 -12.43
CA TYR A 150 -16.40 3.46 -11.19
C TYR A 150 -17.90 3.70 -11.13
N ASP A 151 -18.63 2.77 -10.50
CA ASP A 151 -20.02 3.00 -10.16
C ASP A 151 -20.18 4.16 -9.15
N GLN A 152 -21.40 4.62 -9.00
CA GLN A 152 -21.70 5.80 -8.18
C GLN A 152 -21.39 5.57 -6.70
N GLU A 153 -21.57 4.35 -6.18
CA GLU A 153 -21.29 4.03 -4.78
C GLU A 153 -19.79 4.12 -4.48
N ILE A 154 -18.94 3.54 -5.34
CA ILE A 154 -17.49 3.65 -5.24
C ILE A 154 -17.03 5.10 -5.34
N ALA A 155 -17.53 5.82 -6.35
CA ALA A 155 -17.15 7.21 -6.58
C ALA A 155 -17.58 8.11 -5.41
N ASN A 156 -18.79 7.91 -4.86
CA ASN A 156 -19.27 8.65 -3.71
C ASN A 156 -18.48 8.33 -2.44
N ALA A 157 -18.14 7.06 -2.18
CA ALA A 157 -17.33 6.69 -1.03
C ALA A 157 -15.97 7.40 -1.04
N HIS A 158 -15.36 7.57 -2.23
CA HIS A 158 -14.15 8.37 -2.35
C HIS A 158 -14.41 9.87 -2.16
N ARG A 159 -15.40 10.43 -2.84
CA ARG A 159 -15.71 11.88 -2.77
C ARG A 159 -16.11 12.33 -1.38
N ASN A 160 -16.89 11.51 -0.68
CA ASN A 160 -17.36 11.76 0.68
C ASN A 160 -16.29 11.47 1.75
N ALA A 161 -15.12 10.98 1.36
CA ALA A 161 -14.04 10.61 2.27
C ALA A 161 -14.33 9.42 3.21
N ASP A 162 -15.25 8.52 2.83
CA ASP A 162 -15.44 7.24 3.53
C ASP A 162 -14.26 6.30 3.30
N MET A 163 -13.61 6.43 2.14
CA MET A 163 -12.36 5.79 1.77
C MET A 163 -11.55 6.66 0.81
N HIS A 164 -10.31 6.29 0.58
CA HIS A 164 -9.45 6.92 -0.43
C HIS A 164 -9.01 5.92 -1.48
N LEU A 165 -9.36 6.19 -2.75
CA LEU A 165 -8.81 5.51 -3.91
C LEU A 165 -7.51 6.19 -4.30
N HIS A 166 -6.40 5.44 -4.29
CA HIS A 166 -5.09 5.99 -4.65
C HIS A 166 -4.87 6.06 -6.16
N ASP A 167 -3.98 6.94 -6.59
CA ASP A 167 -3.42 7.04 -7.95
C ASP A 167 -4.45 7.25 -9.06
N LEU A 168 -5.51 7.96 -8.78
CA LEU A 168 -6.53 8.31 -9.78
C LEU A 168 -6.00 9.21 -10.89
N SER A 169 -4.83 9.84 -10.70
CA SER A 169 -4.18 10.70 -11.70
C SER A 169 -3.63 9.94 -12.92
N MET A 170 -3.54 8.61 -12.84
CA MET A 170 -3.07 7.76 -13.93
C MET A 170 -4.00 6.58 -14.18
N LEU A 171 -4.18 6.22 -15.45
CA LEU A 171 -4.99 5.08 -15.86
C LEU A 171 -4.10 3.83 -15.94
N THR A 172 -3.56 3.38 -14.80
CA THR A 172 -2.59 2.28 -14.73
C THR A 172 -2.51 1.64 -13.36
N GLY A 173 -1.63 0.64 -13.20
CA GLY A 173 -1.32 -0.01 -11.94
C GLY A 173 -0.52 0.89 -10.98
N TYR A 174 -0.44 0.46 -9.71
CA TYR A 174 0.22 1.20 -8.65
C TYR A 174 1.75 1.02 -8.68
N CYS A 175 2.26 -0.08 -8.14
CA CYS A 175 3.69 -0.37 -8.02
C CYS A 175 4.05 -1.70 -8.67
N ALA A 176 5.27 -1.80 -9.18
CA ALA A 176 5.78 -3.03 -9.76
C ALA A 176 7.23 -3.32 -9.36
N GLY A 177 7.52 -4.59 -9.10
CA GLY A 177 8.86 -5.15 -9.09
C GLY A 177 9.14 -5.85 -10.40
N TRP A 178 10.35 -5.71 -10.82
CA TRP A 178 10.82 -6.18 -12.10
C TRP A 178 11.95 -7.19 -11.92
N SER A 179 11.96 -8.21 -12.74
CA SER A 179 13.03 -9.18 -12.75
C SER A 179 14.30 -8.56 -13.36
N LEU A 180 15.28 -8.28 -12.52
CA LEU A 180 16.60 -7.87 -12.99
C LEU A 180 17.28 -8.99 -13.80
N LYS A 181 17.03 -10.24 -13.42
CA LYS A 181 17.45 -11.42 -14.17
C LYS A 181 16.93 -11.41 -15.60
N GLN A 182 15.64 -11.09 -15.80
CA GLN A 182 15.05 -11.01 -17.14
C GLN A 182 15.71 -9.90 -17.97
N LEU A 183 15.92 -8.71 -17.38
CA LEU A 183 16.63 -7.61 -18.07
C LEU A 183 18.07 -8.03 -18.46
N ILE A 184 18.79 -8.75 -17.60
CA ILE A 184 20.13 -9.27 -17.89
C ILE A 184 20.11 -10.31 -19.01
N GLN A 185 19.09 -11.16 -19.05
CA GLN A 185 18.97 -12.23 -20.05
C GLN A 185 18.54 -11.71 -21.42
N GLU A 186 17.61 -10.75 -21.45
CA GLU A 186 16.90 -10.35 -22.67
C GLU A 186 17.31 -8.97 -23.19
N GLY A 187 17.93 -8.15 -22.35
CA GLY A 187 18.22 -6.74 -22.68
C GLY A 187 17.02 -5.83 -22.54
N LEU A 188 17.13 -4.60 -23.01
CA LEU A 188 16.09 -3.57 -22.93
C LEU A 188 15.48 -3.32 -24.30
N GLY A 189 14.16 -3.55 -24.43
CA GLY A 189 13.42 -3.28 -25.67
C GLY A 189 12.55 -4.46 -26.11
N GLY A 190 12.59 -4.80 -27.41
CA GLY A 190 11.73 -5.85 -27.98
C GLY A 190 10.32 -5.37 -28.30
N ILE A 191 10.11 -4.04 -28.39
CA ILE A 191 8.83 -3.43 -28.72
C ILE A 191 8.89 -2.92 -30.16
N PRO A 192 7.93 -3.29 -31.03
CA PRO A 192 7.90 -2.86 -32.42
C PRO A 192 8.02 -1.33 -32.57
N GLY A 193 8.91 -0.89 -33.40
CA GLY A 193 9.13 0.54 -33.67
C GLY A 193 9.91 1.31 -32.61
N LYS A 194 10.44 0.62 -31.57
CA LYS A 194 11.29 1.20 -30.52
C LYS A 194 12.71 0.64 -30.61
N ILE A 195 13.68 1.42 -30.10
CA ILE A 195 15.08 0.97 -30.02
C ILE A 195 15.16 -0.23 -29.05
N THR A 196 15.91 -1.25 -29.47
CA THR A 196 16.19 -2.45 -28.67
C THR A 196 17.69 -2.51 -28.38
N SER A 197 18.00 -2.72 -27.11
CA SER A 197 19.34 -2.93 -26.60
C SER A 197 19.53 -4.41 -26.25
N ALA A 198 20.56 -5.05 -26.80
CA ALA A 198 20.89 -6.43 -26.50
C ALA A 198 21.27 -6.61 -25.01
N PRO A 199 21.30 -7.86 -24.48
CA PRO A 199 21.78 -8.15 -23.15
C PRO A 199 23.12 -7.49 -22.86
N ALA A 200 23.22 -6.80 -21.73
CA ALA A 200 24.41 -6.09 -21.31
C ALA A 200 25.57 -7.07 -21.06
N LYS A 201 26.74 -6.81 -21.63
CA LYS A 201 27.95 -7.61 -21.38
C LYS A 201 28.84 -7.02 -20.30
N HIS A 202 28.69 -5.74 -20.01
CA HIS A 202 29.54 -4.97 -19.10
C HIS A 202 28.71 -4.26 -18.05
N LEU A 203 29.28 -4.07 -16.83
CA LEU A 203 28.57 -3.42 -15.72
C LEU A 203 28.02 -2.04 -16.09
N VAL A 204 28.80 -1.21 -16.78
CA VAL A 204 28.36 0.12 -17.21
C VAL A 204 27.14 0.08 -18.13
N SER A 205 27.08 -0.91 -19.02
CA SER A 205 25.96 -1.09 -19.93
C SER A 205 24.70 -1.54 -19.18
N LEU A 206 24.84 -2.45 -18.19
CA LEU A 206 23.74 -2.88 -17.35
C LEU A 206 23.19 -1.73 -16.51
N CYS A 207 24.07 -0.96 -15.86
CA CYS A 207 23.67 0.23 -15.10
C CYS A 207 22.86 1.21 -15.95
N ASN A 208 23.29 1.46 -17.19
CA ASN A 208 22.58 2.33 -18.12
C ASN A 208 21.23 1.73 -18.54
N GLN A 209 21.16 0.43 -18.84
CA GLN A 209 19.90 -0.25 -19.13
C GLN A 209 18.91 -0.15 -17.97
N MET A 210 19.37 -0.33 -16.72
CA MET A 210 18.51 -0.20 -15.52
C MET A 210 17.97 1.22 -15.37
N VAL A 211 18.78 2.26 -15.54
CA VAL A 211 18.34 3.66 -15.48
C VAL A 211 17.24 3.92 -16.52
N ASN A 212 17.48 3.51 -17.78
CA ASN A 212 16.52 3.70 -18.85
C ASN A 212 15.24 2.88 -18.63
N PHE A 213 15.37 1.65 -18.15
CA PHE A 213 14.22 0.79 -17.80
C PHE A 213 13.32 1.45 -16.76
N LEU A 214 13.89 1.89 -15.64
CA LEU A 214 13.14 2.56 -14.57
C LEU A 214 12.51 3.86 -15.06
N GLY A 215 13.24 4.64 -15.87
CA GLY A 215 12.72 5.87 -16.49
C GLY A 215 11.56 5.62 -17.44
N ILE A 216 11.57 4.53 -18.19
CA ILE A 216 10.48 4.14 -19.07
C ILE A 216 9.27 3.68 -18.27
N MET A 217 9.49 2.76 -17.30
CA MET A 217 8.41 2.14 -16.53
C MET A 217 7.63 3.15 -15.69
N GLN A 218 8.25 4.21 -15.18
CA GLN A 218 7.50 5.25 -14.46
C GLN A 218 6.47 6.00 -15.33
N ASN A 219 6.52 5.88 -16.67
CA ASN A 219 5.49 6.43 -17.54
C ASN A 219 4.29 5.48 -17.72
N GLU A 220 4.46 4.19 -17.41
CA GLU A 220 3.42 3.18 -17.49
C GLU A 220 2.87 2.78 -16.11
N TRP A 221 3.45 3.27 -14.99
CA TRP A 221 3.07 2.96 -13.62
C TRP A 221 2.97 4.21 -12.76
N ALA A 222 2.04 4.21 -11.82
CA ALA A 222 1.79 5.37 -10.97
C ALA A 222 2.81 5.53 -9.84
N GLY A 223 3.23 4.42 -9.24
CA GLY A 223 4.09 4.38 -8.05
C GLY A 223 5.49 3.83 -8.31
N ALA A 224 6.10 3.27 -7.26
CA ALA A 224 7.49 2.84 -7.27
C ALA A 224 7.76 1.65 -8.19
N GLN A 225 8.99 1.64 -8.71
CA GLN A 225 9.57 0.56 -9.52
C GLN A 225 10.76 -0.04 -8.76
N ALA A 226 10.85 -1.37 -8.66
CA ALA A 226 11.87 -2.01 -7.84
C ALA A 226 12.63 -3.10 -8.59
N PHE A 227 13.93 -3.23 -8.26
CA PHE A 227 14.74 -4.40 -8.57
C PHE A 227 15.17 -5.09 -7.27
N SER A 228 14.98 -6.40 -7.21
CA SER A 228 15.47 -7.22 -6.10
C SER A 228 16.85 -7.78 -6.38
N SER A 229 17.59 -8.14 -5.31
CA SER A 229 18.91 -8.80 -5.39
C SER A 229 19.92 -8.00 -6.24
N PHE A 230 19.89 -6.69 -6.08
CA PHE A 230 20.71 -5.76 -6.89
C PHE A 230 22.20 -6.09 -6.82
N ASP A 231 22.74 -6.22 -5.63
CA ASP A 231 24.17 -6.53 -5.39
C ASP A 231 24.53 -7.94 -5.88
N THR A 232 23.66 -8.93 -5.67
CA THR A 232 23.84 -10.31 -6.14
C THR A 232 23.92 -10.38 -7.67
N TYR A 233 23.02 -9.70 -8.39
CA TYR A 233 22.97 -9.76 -9.85
C TYR A 233 24.02 -8.89 -10.56
N LEU A 234 24.54 -7.86 -9.90
CA LEU A 234 25.60 -7.00 -10.47
C LEU A 234 27.00 -7.60 -10.29
N ALA A 235 27.23 -8.34 -9.22
CA ALA A 235 28.53 -8.93 -8.89
C ALA A 235 29.16 -9.77 -10.01
N PRO A 236 28.41 -10.60 -10.77
CA PRO A 236 28.96 -11.35 -11.90
C PRO A 236 29.61 -10.50 -12.99
N PHE A 237 29.08 -9.30 -13.24
CA PHE A 237 29.67 -8.38 -14.25
C PHE A 237 31.02 -7.82 -13.80
N VAL A 238 31.15 -7.54 -12.49
CA VAL A 238 32.40 -7.11 -11.90
C VAL A 238 33.48 -8.21 -12.06
N LYS A 239 33.07 -9.46 -11.78
CA LYS A 239 33.95 -10.62 -11.90
C LYS A 239 34.34 -10.93 -13.34
N SER A 240 33.34 -10.94 -14.24
CA SER A 240 33.56 -11.25 -15.65
C SER A 240 34.53 -10.28 -16.32
N ASP A 241 34.40 -8.97 -16.02
CA ASP A 241 35.29 -7.92 -16.57
C ASP A 241 36.54 -7.69 -15.75
N ASN A 242 36.72 -8.40 -14.62
CA ASN A 242 37.82 -8.20 -13.65
C ASN A 242 38.02 -6.73 -13.27
N LEU A 243 36.89 -6.04 -12.96
CA LEU A 243 36.88 -4.60 -12.70
C LEU A 243 37.63 -4.25 -11.40
N SER A 244 38.38 -3.18 -11.42
CA SER A 244 38.91 -2.56 -10.21
C SER A 244 37.78 -1.86 -9.45
N TYR A 245 37.96 -1.67 -8.14
CA TYR A 245 37.01 -0.93 -7.30
C TYR A 245 36.67 0.46 -7.86
N ARG A 246 37.66 1.18 -8.41
CA ARG A 246 37.44 2.50 -9.01
C ARG A 246 36.47 2.46 -10.21
N GLU A 247 36.57 1.41 -11.02
CA GLU A 247 35.68 1.23 -12.17
C GLU A 247 34.27 0.86 -11.73
N VAL A 248 34.13 -0.05 -10.75
CA VAL A 248 32.84 -0.37 -10.14
C VAL A 248 32.20 0.88 -9.58
N LYS A 249 32.94 1.68 -8.81
CA LYS A 249 32.41 2.92 -8.19
C LYS A 249 31.89 3.88 -9.25
N LYS A 250 32.60 4.09 -10.36
CA LYS A 250 32.12 4.95 -11.47
C LYS A 250 30.81 4.45 -12.08
N CYS A 251 30.66 3.14 -12.25
CA CYS A 251 29.42 2.57 -12.79
C CYS A 251 28.24 2.78 -11.84
N ILE A 252 28.44 2.55 -10.54
CA ILE A 252 27.41 2.73 -9.51
C ILE A 252 27.06 4.21 -9.31
N GLU A 253 28.05 5.10 -9.30
CA GLU A 253 27.81 6.55 -9.28
C GLU A 253 26.94 6.98 -10.47
N ALA A 254 27.26 6.54 -11.69
CA ALA A 254 26.47 6.84 -12.88
C ALA A 254 25.04 6.33 -12.78
N PHE A 255 24.84 5.14 -12.19
CA PHE A 255 23.49 4.61 -11.93
C PHE A 255 22.71 5.48 -10.93
N ILE A 256 23.31 5.82 -9.78
CA ILE A 256 22.66 6.61 -8.73
C ILE A 256 22.30 8.01 -9.26
N TYR A 257 23.22 8.69 -9.93
CA TYR A 257 22.92 9.99 -10.57
C TYR A 257 21.83 9.87 -11.64
N GLY A 258 21.87 8.80 -12.43
CA GLY A 258 20.89 8.54 -13.48
C GLY A 258 19.47 8.41 -12.96
N VAL A 259 19.26 7.64 -11.87
CA VAL A 259 17.92 7.47 -11.28
C VAL A 259 17.48 8.68 -10.43
N ASN A 260 18.35 9.65 -10.15
CA ASN A 260 17.96 10.91 -9.52
C ASN A 260 17.77 12.05 -10.52
N THR A 261 18.01 11.79 -11.81
CA THR A 261 17.76 12.76 -12.87
C THR A 261 16.31 12.70 -13.30
N PRO A 262 15.59 13.85 -13.36
CA PRO A 262 14.21 13.89 -13.81
C PRO A 262 14.04 13.33 -15.21
N SER A 263 13.17 12.32 -15.38
CA SER A 263 12.93 11.66 -16.68
C SER A 263 11.49 11.77 -17.15
N ARG A 264 10.49 11.79 -16.28
CA ARG A 264 9.09 11.99 -16.64
C ARG A 264 8.86 13.47 -16.94
N TRP A 265 8.69 13.82 -18.22
CA TRP A 265 8.50 15.21 -18.67
C TRP A 265 9.57 16.19 -18.15
N GLY A 266 10.75 15.67 -17.78
CA GLY A 266 11.81 16.48 -17.18
C GLY A 266 11.49 17.02 -15.79
N THR A 267 10.51 16.45 -15.07
CA THR A 267 10.02 16.99 -13.80
C THR A 267 10.15 16.04 -12.62
N GLN A 268 10.17 14.73 -12.87
CA GLN A 268 10.20 13.72 -11.82
C GLN A 268 11.28 12.66 -12.09
N ALA A 269 12.11 12.38 -11.09
CA ALA A 269 13.01 11.24 -11.09
C ALA A 269 12.23 9.92 -10.92
N PRO A 270 12.74 8.79 -11.45
CA PRO A 270 12.13 7.49 -11.25
C PRO A 270 12.03 7.15 -9.75
N PHE A 271 10.80 6.99 -9.24
CA PHE A 271 10.61 6.49 -7.90
C PHE A 271 11.04 5.03 -7.85
N SER A 272 12.26 4.78 -7.42
CA SER A 272 12.93 3.48 -7.53
C SER A 272 13.39 2.94 -6.18
N ASN A 273 13.34 1.60 -6.06
CA ASN A 273 13.81 0.86 -4.90
C ASN A 273 14.76 -0.25 -5.37
N VAL A 274 15.76 -0.59 -4.57
CA VAL A 274 16.61 -1.75 -4.77
C VAL A 274 16.73 -2.54 -3.48
N THR A 275 16.64 -3.86 -3.58
CA THR A 275 16.96 -4.75 -2.46
C THR A 275 18.38 -5.22 -2.60
N LEU A 276 19.13 -5.09 -1.52
CA LEU A 276 20.51 -5.57 -1.38
C LEU A 276 20.50 -6.77 -0.43
N ASP A 277 20.95 -7.89 -0.93
CA ASP A 277 20.91 -9.16 -0.19
C ASP A 277 21.96 -9.24 0.91
N TRP A 278 23.11 -8.57 0.75
CA TRP A 278 24.27 -8.57 1.64
C TRP A 278 24.96 -9.94 1.73
N THR A 279 24.18 -11.00 1.87
CA THR A 279 24.61 -12.39 1.77
C THR A 279 23.87 -13.01 0.58
N VAL A 280 24.58 -13.78 -0.26
CA VAL A 280 23.96 -14.40 -1.44
C VAL A 280 22.82 -15.31 -1.01
N PRO A 281 21.59 -15.12 -1.50
CA PRO A 281 20.45 -15.93 -1.13
C PRO A 281 20.63 -17.41 -1.51
N ASN A 282 20.14 -18.31 -0.66
CA ASN A 282 20.30 -19.75 -0.84
C ASN A 282 19.72 -20.26 -2.17
N ASP A 283 18.63 -19.69 -2.65
CA ASP A 283 17.98 -20.03 -3.91
C ASP A 283 18.79 -19.60 -5.14
N LEU A 284 19.69 -18.62 -5.00
CA LEU A 284 20.57 -18.15 -6.07
C LEU A 284 21.99 -18.72 -5.96
N ALA A 285 22.44 -19.06 -4.78
CA ALA A 285 23.85 -19.37 -4.48
C ALA A 285 24.46 -20.45 -5.39
N GLU A 286 23.71 -21.51 -5.67
CA GLU A 286 24.17 -22.65 -6.49
C GLU A 286 23.84 -22.49 -7.99
N LEU A 287 23.19 -21.43 -8.41
CA LEU A 287 22.91 -21.16 -9.80
C LEU A 287 24.12 -20.57 -10.52
N ASN A 288 24.25 -20.90 -11.80
CA ASN A 288 25.26 -20.26 -12.65
C ASN A 288 24.91 -18.78 -12.88
N CYS A 289 25.95 -17.94 -12.82
CA CYS A 289 25.79 -16.52 -13.11
C CYS A 289 25.41 -16.29 -14.58
N ILE A 290 24.71 -15.17 -14.84
CA ILE A 290 24.30 -14.77 -16.19
C ILE A 290 24.95 -13.44 -16.53
N VAL A 291 25.70 -13.39 -17.62
CA VAL A 291 26.30 -12.17 -18.17
C VAL A 291 26.12 -12.18 -19.69
N GLY A 292 25.67 -11.05 -20.24
CA GLY A 292 25.42 -10.94 -21.69
C GLY A 292 24.40 -11.91 -22.24
N GLY A 293 23.41 -12.30 -21.40
CA GLY A 293 22.38 -13.27 -21.74
C GLY A 293 22.84 -14.73 -21.75
N LYS A 294 24.04 -15.01 -21.26
CA LYS A 294 24.64 -16.38 -21.25
C LYS A 294 25.02 -16.79 -19.85
N GLU A 295 24.86 -18.07 -19.56
CA GLU A 295 25.38 -18.67 -18.33
C GLU A 295 26.90 -18.70 -18.35
N MET A 296 27.47 -18.38 -17.19
CA MET A 296 28.92 -18.44 -16.94
C MET A 296 29.30 -19.76 -16.28
N ASP A 297 30.58 -20.04 -16.20
CA ASP A 297 31.15 -21.23 -15.56
C ASP A 297 31.36 -21.09 -14.05
N PHE A 298 30.89 -19.98 -13.45
CA PHE A 298 30.95 -19.71 -12.02
C PHE A 298 29.55 -19.37 -11.47
N LYS A 299 29.38 -19.56 -10.16
CA LYS A 299 28.11 -19.44 -9.46
C LYS A 299 27.98 -18.11 -8.72
N TYR A 300 26.75 -17.71 -8.36
CA TYR A 300 26.56 -16.47 -7.59
C TYR A 300 27.29 -16.48 -6.26
N LYS A 301 27.37 -17.61 -5.55
CA LYS A 301 28.17 -17.74 -4.32
C LYS A 301 29.67 -17.43 -4.50
N ASP A 302 30.18 -17.61 -5.70
CA ASP A 302 31.60 -17.37 -6.02
C ASP A 302 31.91 -15.89 -6.27
N CYS A 303 30.89 -15.00 -6.19
CA CYS A 303 30.99 -13.57 -6.48
C CYS A 303 30.91 -12.69 -5.22
N LYS A 304 31.10 -13.24 -4.01
CA LYS A 304 30.96 -12.47 -2.75
C LYS A 304 31.87 -11.26 -2.68
N LYS A 305 33.12 -11.39 -3.11
CA LYS A 305 34.08 -10.28 -3.16
C LYS A 305 33.60 -9.13 -4.05
N GLU A 306 33.10 -9.48 -5.21
CA GLU A 306 32.58 -8.52 -6.18
C GLU A 306 31.25 -7.88 -5.70
N MET A 307 30.41 -8.64 -5.02
CA MET A 307 29.21 -8.15 -4.34
C MET A 307 29.57 -7.12 -3.26
N ASP A 308 30.62 -7.37 -2.47
CA ASP A 308 31.12 -6.42 -1.48
C ASP A 308 31.64 -5.12 -2.12
N MET A 309 32.25 -5.20 -3.31
CA MET A 309 32.67 -4.02 -4.06
C MET A 309 31.48 -3.20 -4.54
N VAL A 310 30.39 -3.84 -4.99
CA VAL A 310 29.16 -3.17 -5.40
C VAL A 310 28.50 -2.48 -4.20
N ASN A 311 28.36 -3.19 -3.07
CA ASN A 311 27.79 -2.62 -1.84
C ASN A 311 28.60 -1.43 -1.34
N ARG A 312 29.93 -1.55 -1.29
CA ARG A 312 30.82 -0.47 -0.90
C ARG A 312 30.65 0.77 -1.80
N ALA A 313 30.66 0.58 -3.11
CA ALA A 313 30.51 1.66 -4.07
C ALA A 313 29.16 2.36 -3.94
N PHE A 314 28.11 1.58 -3.75
CA PHE A 314 26.75 2.10 -3.54
C PHE A 314 26.67 2.96 -2.27
N ILE A 315 27.13 2.42 -1.15
CA ILE A 315 27.05 3.10 0.15
C ILE A 315 27.91 4.35 0.17
N GLU A 316 29.15 4.28 -0.30
CA GLU A 316 30.04 5.47 -0.36
C GLU A 316 29.43 6.59 -1.20
N THR A 317 28.78 6.26 -2.33
CA THR A 317 28.10 7.25 -3.16
C THR A 317 26.93 7.87 -2.43
N MET A 318 26.09 7.04 -1.77
CA MET A 318 24.93 7.53 -1.00
C MET A 318 25.35 8.40 0.19
N ILE A 319 26.46 8.09 0.88
CA ILE A 319 27.00 8.90 1.98
C ILE A 319 27.55 10.24 1.49
N SER A 320 28.17 10.27 0.32
CA SER A 320 28.74 11.51 -0.22
C SER A 320 27.68 12.53 -0.58
N GLY A 321 26.49 12.08 -0.97
CA GLY A 321 25.44 12.95 -1.48
C GLY A 321 25.79 13.58 -2.83
N ASP A 322 24.96 14.53 -3.26
CA ASP A 322 25.20 15.31 -4.48
C ASP A 322 26.29 16.40 -4.25
N ALA A 323 26.59 17.15 -5.29
CA ALA A 323 27.59 18.23 -5.27
C ALA A 323 27.31 19.33 -4.23
N ASN A 324 26.08 19.43 -3.71
CA ASN A 324 25.66 20.39 -2.70
C ASN A 324 25.51 19.74 -1.30
N GLY A 325 25.86 18.46 -1.15
CA GLY A 325 25.72 17.71 0.11
C GLY A 325 24.30 17.26 0.42
N ARG A 326 23.38 17.27 -0.57
CA ARG A 326 22.06 16.66 -0.42
C ARG A 326 22.18 15.14 -0.52
N GLY A 327 21.49 14.42 0.36
CA GLY A 327 21.34 13.00 0.23
C GLY A 327 20.55 12.61 -1.02
N PHE A 328 20.96 11.54 -1.71
CA PHE A 328 20.19 11.00 -2.83
C PHE A 328 18.85 10.44 -2.34
N GLN A 329 17.79 10.71 -3.07
CA GLN A 329 16.44 10.21 -2.75
C GLN A 329 16.25 8.77 -3.28
N TYR A 330 16.87 8.45 -4.40
CA TYR A 330 16.74 7.18 -5.12
C TYR A 330 18.11 6.57 -5.47
N PRO A 331 18.13 5.22 -5.68
CA PRO A 331 17.08 4.30 -5.31
C PRO A 331 16.98 4.17 -3.79
N ILE A 332 15.78 3.89 -3.26
CA ILE A 332 15.60 3.59 -1.85
C ILE A 332 16.20 2.20 -1.59
N PRO A 333 17.25 2.06 -0.75
CA PRO A 333 17.87 0.78 -0.49
C PRO A 333 17.16 0.04 0.64
N THR A 334 16.91 -1.25 0.43
CA THR A 334 16.44 -2.18 1.45
C THR A 334 17.50 -3.26 1.66
N TYR A 335 18.00 -3.39 2.88
CA TYR A 335 18.98 -4.43 3.25
C TYR A 335 18.30 -5.59 3.96
N SER A 336 18.64 -6.81 3.54
CA SER A 336 18.17 -8.04 4.16
C SER A 336 18.99 -8.36 5.40
N ILE A 337 18.36 -8.36 6.57
CA ILE A 337 18.99 -8.76 7.84
C ILE A 337 18.63 -10.23 8.10
N THR A 338 19.52 -11.12 7.73
CA THR A 338 19.38 -12.56 7.82
C THR A 338 20.10 -13.12 9.07
N LYS A 339 19.83 -14.39 9.40
CA LYS A 339 20.47 -15.05 10.55
C LYS A 339 21.98 -15.17 10.42
N ASP A 340 22.48 -15.19 9.20
CA ASP A 340 23.90 -15.23 8.82
C ASP A 340 24.50 -13.86 8.50
N PHE A 341 23.77 -12.77 8.81
CA PHE A 341 24.29 -11.42 8.66
C PHE A 341 25.55 -11.23 9.53
N ASP A 342 26.65 -10.87 8.90
CA ASP A 342 27.92 -10.62 9.61
C ASP A 342 27.87 -9.25 10.31
N TRP A 343 27.80 -9.27 11.64
CA TRP A 343 27.82 -8.07 12.50
C TRP A 343 29.21 -7.62 12.90
N SER A 344 30.29 -8.26 12.37
CA SER A 344 31.66 -7.93 12.70
C SER A 344 32.07 -6.55 12.17
N ASP A 345 33.23 -6.09 12.63
CA ASP A 345 33.77 -4.76 12.30
C ASP A 345 34.42 -4.74 10.90
N THR A 346 33.63 -5.06 9.87
CA THR A 346 34.03 -4.96 8.46
C THR A 346 33.90 -3.54 7.94
N GLU A 347 34.66 -3.20 6.90
CA GLU A 347 34.57 -1.90 6.24
C GLU A 347 33.20 -1.61 5.70
N ASN A 348 32.53 -2.61 5.09
CA ASN A 348 31.20 -2.46 4.56
C ASN A 348 30.15 -2.26 5.65
N ASN A 349 30.28 -2.94 6.80
CA ASN A 349 29.39 -2.72 7.94
C ASN A 349 29.55 -1.31 8.50
N LYS A 350 30.78 -0.81 8.64
CA LYS A 350 31.02 0.57 9.06
C LYS A 350 30.33 1.56 8.15
N LEU A 351 30.50 1.39 6.85
CA LEU A 351 29.86 2.26 5.85
C LEU A 351 28.33 2.17 5.88
N LEU A 352 27.76 0.95 5.96
CA LEU A 352 26.29 0.77 6.02
C LEU A 352 25.70 1.50 7.22
N PHE A 353 26.27 1.31 8.40
CA PHE A 353 25.75 1.91 9.60
C PHE A 353 26.14 3.39 9.74
N GLU A 354 27.17 3.87 9.07
CA GLU A 354 27.46 5.29 8.91
C GLU A 354 26.40 5.97 8.03
N MET A 355 26.05 5.39 6.88
CA MET A 355 24.94 5.86 6.04
C MET A 355 23.62 5.90 6.82
N THR A 356 23.36 4.84 7.60
CA THR A 356 22.18 4.74 8.45
C THR A 356 22.16 5.84 9.50
N SER A 357 23.26 6.11 10.17
CA SER A 357 23.35 7.12 11.22
C SER A 357 23.24 8.55 10.69
N LYS A 358 23.78 8.82 9.50
CA LYS A 358 23.89 10.15 8.91
C LYS A 358 22.58 10.58 8.21
N TYR A 359 22.10 9.76 7.28
CA TYR A 359 20.95 10.10 6.45
C TYR A 359 19.72 9.24 6.73
N GLY A 360 19.89 8.10 7.43
CA GLY A 360 18.77 7.18 7.66
C GLY A 360 18.18 6.61 6.35
N THR A 361 18.96 6.57 5.28
CA THR A 361 18.49 6.16 3.96
C THR A 361 17.99 4.72 3.93
N PRO A 362 18.71 3.72 4.54
CA PRO A 362 18.36 2.31 4.42
C PRO A 362 17.07 1.95 5.16
N TYR A 363 16.36 1.01 4.56
CA TYR A 363 15.40 0.15 5.25
C TYR A 363 16.03 -1.19 5.56
N PHE A 364 15.54 -1.83 6.60
CA PHE A 364 15.97 -3.14 7.03
C PHE A 364 14.81 -4.12 7.00
N SER A 365 14.94 -5.18 6.21
CA SER A 365 14.00 -6.29 6.16
C SER A 365 14.48 -7.37 7.13
N ASN A 366 13.67 -7.68 8.15
CA ASN A 366 14.03 -8.57 9.25
C ASN A 366 13.69 -10.01 8.94
N TYR A 367 14.68 -10.87 8.86
CA TYR A 367 14.56 -12.32 8.70
C TYR A 367 15.13 -13.11 9.90
N ILE A 368 15.58 -12.43 10.96
CA ILE A 368 16.12 -13.09 12.16
C ILE A 368 14.99 -13.74 12.95
N ASN A 369 13.96 -12.98 13.32
CA ASN A 369 12.78 -13.42 14.04
C ASN A 369 11.56 -13.56 13.12
N SER A 370 11.76 -14.09 11.94
CA SER A 370 10.73 -14.28 10.93
C SER A 370 10.57 -15.74 10.59
N ASP A 371 9.35 -16.15 10.29
CA ASP A 371 9.01 -17.44 9.68
C ASP A 371 9.20 -17.43 8.15
N MET A 372 9.72 -16.34 7.59
CA MET A 372 9.94 -16.13 6.16
C MET A 372 11.44 -16.10 5.88
N GLU A 373 11.82 -16.63 4.72
CA GLU A 373 13.16 -16.54 4.16
C GLU A 373 13.24 -15.38 3.13
N PRO A 374 14.44 -14.86 2.84
CA PRO A 374 14.61 -13.84 1.81
C PRO A 374 14.02 -14.21 0.45
N SER A 375 14.04 -15.50 0.09
CA SER A 375 13.43 -16.04 -1.13
C SER A 375 11.92 -15.97 -1.15
N ASP A 376 11.25 -15.90 0.01
CA ASP A 376 9.79 -15.84 0.13
C ASP A 376 9.25 -14.43 -0.04
N VAL A 377 10.13 -13.45 -0.08
CA VAL A 377 9.76 -12.04 -0.06
C VAL A 377 10.54 -11.29 -1.12
N ARG A 378 9.86 -10.39 -1.82
CA ARG A 378 10.52 -9.37 -2.63
C ARG A 378 10.06 -7.99 -2.17
N SER A 379 11.00 -7.11 -1.96
CA SER A 379 10.69 -5.72 -1.64
C SER A 379 10.39 -4.96 -2.92
N MET A 380 9.27 -4.26 -2.94
CA MET A 380 8.76 -3.65 -4.16
C MET A 380 8.80 -2.13 -4.14
N CYS A 381 8.62 -1.53 -3.01
CA CYS A 381 8.69 -0.10 -2.81
C CYS A 381 8.93 0.18 -1.33
N CYS A 382 8.96 1.44 -0.96
CA CYS A 382 9.38 1.88 0.37
C CYS A 382 8.70 1.21 1.58
N ARG A 383 7.76 0.28 1.38
CA ARG A 383 7.07 -0.47 2.44
C ARG A 383 6.49 -1.80 1.99
N LEU A 384 6.40 -2.03 0.71
CA LEU A 384 5.72 -3.19 0.18
C LEU A 384 6.64 -4.41 0.25
N ARG A 385 6.44 -5.21 1.27
CA ARG A 385 6.99 -6.55 1.42
C ARG A 385 5.91 -7.53 0.98
N LEU A 386 6.04 -8.13 -0.18
CA LEU A 386 5.08 -9.08 -0.70
C LEU A 386 5.45 -10.49 -0.30
N ASP A 387 4.53 -11.20 0.33
CA ASP A 387 4.66 -12.62 0.59
C ASP A 387 4.38 -13.40 -0.70
N LEU A 388 5.44 -13.97 -1.27
CA LEU A 388 5.36 -14.71 -2.53
C LEU A 388 4.84 -16.14 -2.37
N ARG A 389 4.60 -16.59 -1.15
CA ARG A 389 4.14 -17.95 -0.88
C ARG A 389 2.78 -18.23 -1.52
N GLU A 390 1.90 -17.22 -1.60
CA GLU A 390 0.63 -17.33 -2.34
C GLU A 390 0.82 -17.42 -3.85
N LEU A 391 1.78 -16.68 -4.40
CA LEU A 391 2.12 -16.75 -5.83
C LEU A 391 2.64 -18.12 -6.24
N ARG A 392 3.50 -18.72 -5.43
CA ARG A 392 4.06 -20.05 -5.69
C ARG A 392 2.99 -21.15 -5.75
N LYS A 393 1.91 -21.01 -4.99
CA LYS A 393 0.77 -21.94 -5.04
C LYS A 393 0.01 -21.85 -6.36
N LYS A 394 -0.23 -20.64 -6.88
CA LYS A 394 -0.96 -20.44 -8.15
C LYS A 394 -0.18 -20.92 -9.37
N SER A 395 1.14 -20.77 -9.38
CA SER A 395 2.00 -21.07 -10.54
C SER A 395 2.48 -22.52 -10.65
N GLY A 396 2.05 -23.42 -9.76
CA GLY A 396 2.48 -24.82 -9.78
C GLY A 396 3.99 -25.02 -9.59
N GLY A 397 4.69 -24.04 -9.06
CA GLY A 397 6.10 -24.12 -8.65
C GLY A 397 7.14 -24.07 -9.77
N PHE A 398 6.77 -23.91 -11.04
CA PHE A 398 7.74 -24.13 -12.14
C PHE A 398 8.07 -22.91 -13.03
N PHE A 399 7.30 -21.84 -13.06
CA PHE A 399 7.61 -20.67 -13.90
C PHE A 399 7.14 -19.38 -13.24
N GLY A 400 8.08 -18.65 -12.71
CA GLY A 400 7.91 -17.30 -12.23
C GLY A 400 8.86 -17.06 -11.08
N SER A 401 10.01 -16.39 -11.36
CA SER A 401 10.72 -15.72 -10.28
C SER A 401 9.69 -14.83 -9.61
N GLY A 402 9.51 -14.96 -8.30
CA GLY A 402 8.66 -14.05 -7.51
C GLY A 402 9.08 -12.58 -7.62
N GLU A 403 9.90 -12.27 -8.61
CA GLU A 403 10.45 -10.96 -8.92
C GLU A 403 9.48 -10.07 -9.70
N SER A 404 8.56 -10.65 -10.50
CA SER A 404 7.60 -9.90 -11.33
C SER A 404 6.23 -9.84 -10.66
N THR A 405 6.12 -9.08 -9.59
CA THR A 405 4.88 -8.90 -8.81
C THR A 405 4.72 -7.44 -8.39
N GLY A 406 3.57 -7.07 -7.85
CA GLY A 406 3.29 -5.70 -7.42
C GLY A 406 1.88 -5.51 -6.90
N SER A 407 1.38 -4.30 -7.05
CA SER A 407 0.01 -3.94 -6.71
C SER A 407 -0.68 -3.22 -7.87
N VAL A 408 -1.88 -3.68 -8.23
CA VAL A 408 -2.70 -3.03 -9.26
C VAL A 408 -3.33 -1.73 -8.77
N GLY A 409 -3.56 -1.63 -7.45
CA GLY A 409 -4.17 -0.45 -6.86
C GLY A 409 -4.29 -0.58 -5.35
N VAL A 410 -4.45 0.56 -4.72
CA VAL A 410 -4.54 0.70 -3.27
C VAL A 410 -5.81 1.46 -2.91
N VAL A 411 -6.50 0.99 -1.88
CA VAL A 411 -7.64 1.68 -1.25
C VAL A 411 -7.38 1.79 0.24
N THR A 412 -7.55 2.98 0.81
CA THR A 412 -7.41 3.21 2.26
C THR A 412 -8.76 3.53 2.87
N ILE A 413 -9.17 2.74 3.86
CA ILE A 413 -10.45 2.89 4.57
C ILE A 413 -10.31 3.89 5.72
N ASN A 414 -11.30 4.76 5.88
CA ASN A 414 -11.37 5.77 6.94
C ASN A 414 -11.94 5.15 8.23
N MET A 415 -11.08 4.60 9.09
CA MET A 415 -11.50 3.92 10.32
C MET A 415 -12.10 4.86 11.37
N PRO A 416 -11.57 6.10 11.59
CA PRO A 416 -12.15 7.05 12.54
C PRO A 416 -13.61 7.38 12.26
N ARG A 417 -13.96 7.61 10.97
CA ARG A 417 -15.34 7.89 10.58
C ARG A 417 -16.27 6.71 10.85
N ILE A 418 -15.82 5.47 10.54
CA ILE A 418 -16.61 4.26 10.81
C ILE A 418 -16.89 4.16 12.31
N ALA A 419 -15.86 4.33 13.15
CA ALA A 419 -16.00 4.27 14.61
C ALA A 419 -16.91 5.38 15.16
N TYR A 420 -16.74 6.62 14.69
CA TYR A 420 -17.56 7.76 15.10
C TYR A 420 -19.06 7.55 14.80
N GLN A 421 -19.37 6.98 13.64
CA GLN A 421 -20.74 6.73 13.22
C GLN A 421 -21.38 5.47 13.82
N SER A 422 -20.61 4.64 14.54
CA SER A 422 -21.08 3.38 15.12
C SER A 422 -21.44 3.53 16.58
N GLN A 423 -22.55 2.94 16.99
CA GLN A 423 -23.00 2.95 18.39
C GLN A 423 -22.49 1.71 19.19
N SER A 424 -22.09 0.67 18.48
CA SER A 424 -21.56 -0.58 19.07
C SER A 424 -20.46 -1.19 18.20
N GLU A 425 -19.76 -2.16 18.76
CA GLU A 425 -18.73 -2.91 18.05
C GLU A 425 -19.31 -3.71 16.86
N GLU A 426 -20.52 -4.31 17.03
CA GLU A 426 -21.19 -5.02 15.94
C GLU A 426 -21.55 -4.08 14.77
N GLU A 427 -22.00 -2.87 15.09
CA GLU A 427 -22.30 -1.88 14.05
C GLU A 427 -21.02 -1.43 13.34
N PHE A 428 -19.92 -1.30 14.06
CA PHE A 428 -18.61 -0.99 13.49
C PHE A 428 -18.20 -2.05 12.45
N TYR A 429 -18.25 -3.34 12.80
CA TYR A 429 -17.89 -4.42 11.86
C TYR A 429 -18.84 -4.46 10.66
N ARG A 430 -20.14 -4.28 10.86
CA ARG A 430 -21.10 -4.22 9.75
C ARG A 430 -20.79 -3.07 8.76
N ARG A 431 -20.40 -1.90 9.26
CA ARG A 431 -19.97 -0.75 8.44
C ARG A 431 -18.62 -0.99 7.77
N LEU A 432 -17.70 -1.59 8.48
CA LEU A 432 -16.39 -1.96 7.95
C LEU A 432 -16.54 -2.97 6.81
N ASP A 433 -17.33 -4.01 6.99
CA ASP A 433 -17.60 -5.01 5.94
C ASP A 433 -18.17 -4.36 4.68
N LYS A 434 -19.16 -3.49 4.83
CA LYS A 434 -19.70 -2.75 3.70
C LYS A 434 -18.63 -1.93 2.98
N MET A 435 -17.74 -1.28 3.72
CA MET A 435 -16.68 -0.47 3.12
C MET A 435 -15.62 -1.34 2.45
N MET A 436 -15.29 -2.49 3.03
CA MET A 436 -14.39 -3.47 2.43
C MET A 436 -14.96 -4.05 1.13
N ASP A 437 -16.27 -4.34 1.07
CA ASP A 437 -16.93 -4.81 -0.15
C ASP A 437 -16.84 -3.76 -1.28
N ILE A 438 -17.04 -2.48 -0.96
CA ILE A 438 -16.90 -1.37 -1.92
C ILE A 438 -15.44 -1.26 -2.38
N ALA A 439 -14.48 -1.36 -1.46
CA ALA A 439 -13.05 -1.31 -1.77
C ALA A 439 -12.63 -2.48 -2.66
N ALA A 440 -13.03 -3.71 -2.34
CA ALA A 440 -12.72 -4.90 -3.12
C ALA A 440 -13.31 -4.81 -4.54
N ARG A 441 -14.57 -4.38 -4.67
CA ARG A 441 -15.23 -4.15 -5.96
C ARG A 441 -14.53 -3.07 -6.78
N SER A 442 -14.07 -1.99 -6.15
CA SER A 442 -13.30 -0.94 -6.84
C SER A 442 -11.98 -1.46 -7.42
N LEU A 443 -11.28 -2.29 -6.67
CA LEU A 443 -10.01 -2.91 -7.10
C LEU A 443 -10.25 -3.94 -8.20
N LYS A 444 -11.34 -4.72 -8.14
CA LYS A 444 -11.74 -5.63 -9.23
C LYS A 444 -12.04 -4.86 -10.51
N THR A 445 -12.77 -3.75 -10.41
CA THR A 445 -13.05 -2.85 -11.54
C THR A 445 -11.75 -2.30 -12.12
N LYS A 446 -10.85 -1.78 -11.27
CA LYS A 446 -9.54 -1.27 -11.71
C LYS A 446 -8.73 -2.35 -12.42
N ARG A 447 -8.61 -3.54 -11.83
CA ARG A 447 -7.90 -4.68 -12.44
C ARG A 447 -8.45 -5.02 -13.82
N THR A 448 -9.77 -5.12 -13.96
CA THR A 448 -10.43 -5.43 -15.23
C THR A 448 -10.11 -4.39 -16.30
N ILE A 449 -10.16 -3.11 -15.96
CA ILE A 449 -9.87 -2.02 -16.91
C ILE A 449 -8.41 -2.02 -17.34
N ILE A 450 -7.46 -2.08 -16.39
CA ILE A 450 -6.04 -2.03 -16.74
C ILE A 450 -5.57 -3.29 -17.47
N SER A 451 -6.15 -4.47 -17.17
CA SER A 451 -5.86 -5.71 -17.90
C SER A 451 -6.31 -5.61 -19.35
N ARG A 452 -7.52 -5.09 -19.60
CA ARG A 452 -7.99 -4.82 -20.97
C ARG A 452 -7.06 -3.83 -21.70
N LEU A 453 -6.67 -2.75 -21.06
CA LEU A 453 -5.77 -1.74 -21.65
C LEU A 453 -4.36 -2.31 -21.92
N LEU A 454 -3.89 -3.27 -21.11
CA LEU A 454 -2.65 -4.01 -21.35
C LEU A 454 -2.77 -4.85 -22.65
N GLU A 455 -3.87 -5.56 -22.82
CA GLU A 455 -4.16 -6.35 -24.02
C GLU A 455 -4.27 -5.46 -25.27
N GLU A 456 -4.91 -4.30 -25.14
CA GLU A 456 -5.03 -3.28 -26.19
C GLU A 456 -3.69 -2.58 -26.52
N GLY A 457 -2.65 -2.77 -25.68
CA GLY A 457 -1.29 -2.29 -25.90
C GLY A 457 -1.01 -0.87 -25.40
N LEU A 458 -1.82 -0.34 -24.47
CA LEU A 458 -1.59 0.98 -23.86
C LEU A 458 -0.30 1.00 -23.03
N TYR A 459 0.14 -0.14 -22.51
CA TYR A 459 1.36 -0.30 -21.71
C TYR A 459 2.35 -1.23 -22.44
N PRO A 460 3.04 -0.75 -23.49
CA PRO A 460 3.83 -1.63 -24.37
C PRO A 460 5.01 -2.29 -23.65
N TYR A 461 5.69 -1.59 -22.75
CA TYR A 461 6.81 -2.15 -21.98
C TYR A 461 6.33 -3.09 -20.86
N THR A 462 5.28 -2.71 -20.14
CA THR A 462 4.64 -3.59 -19.14
C THR A 462 4.17 -4.90 -19.80
N ARG A 463 3.51 -4.83 -20.95
CA ARG A 463 3.09 -5.99 -21.73
C ARG A 463 4.26 -6.90 -22.08
N ARG A 464 5.41 -6.31 -22.44
CA ARG A 464 6.63 -7.05 -22.81
C ARG A 464 7.25 -7.80 -21.63
N TYR A 465 7.29 -7.18 -20.45
CA TYR A 465 8.02 -7.72 -19.29
C TYR A 465 7.15 -8.43 -18.26
N LEU A 466 5.85 -8.13 -18.16
CA LEU A 466 4.93 -8.78 -17.24
C LEU A 466 3.93 -9.70 -17.92
N SER A 467 3.54 -9.43 -19.16
CA SER A 467 2.47 -10.10 -19.91
C SER A 467 1.06 -10.04 -19.31
N SER A 468 0.88 -10.14 -18.00
CA SER A 468 -0.41 -10.01 -17.28
C SER A 468 -0.24 -9.38 -15.89
N PHE A 469 -1.36 -9.02 -15.24
CA PHE A 469 -1.40 -8.56 -13.84
C PHE A 469 -1.79 -9.67 -12.86
N ASP A 470 -1.80 -10.96 -13.26
CA ASP A 470 -2.28 -12.06 -12.42
C ASP A 470 -1.47 -12.24 -11.14
N ASN A 471 -0.18 -11.87 -11.17
CA ASN A 471 0.72 -11.92 -10.03
C ASN A 471 0.73 -10.62 -9.20
N HIS A 472 -0.16 -9.67 -9.49
CA HIS A 472 -0.24 -8.42 -8.76
C HIS A 472 -1.38 -8.44 -7.75
N PHE A 473 -1.16 -7.81 -6.62
CA PHE A 473 -2.13 -7.75 -5.53
C PHE A 473 -3.12 -6.60 -5.73
N SER A 474 -4.34 -6.80 -5.25
CA SER A 474 -5.33 -5.78 -4.96
C SER A 474 -5.17 -5.42 -3.49
N THR A 475 -4.79 -4.17 -3.19
CA THR A 475 -4.34 -3.78 -1.85
C THR A 475 -5.42 -2.98 -1.14
N ILE A 476 -5.85 -3.45 0.04
CA ILE A 476 -6.70 -2.70 0.96
C ILE A 476 -5.89 -2.34 2.19
N GLY A 477 -6.01 -1.11 2.64
CA GLY A 477 -5.40 -0.62 3.85
C GLY A 477 -6.36 0.25 4.65
N LEU A 478 -5.85 0.79 5.74
CA LEU A 478 -6.62 1.58 6.69
C LEU A 478 -5.81 2.77 7.20
N ILE A 479 -6.53 3.76 7.72
CA ILE A 479 -5.92 4.91 8.38
C ILE A 479 -6.63 5.21 9.70
N GLY A 480 -5.90 5.79 10.64
CA GLY A 480 -6.47 6.38 11.85
C GLY A 480 -7.01 5.37 12.85
N MET A 481 -6.40 4.18 12.96
CA MET A 481 -6.89 3.20 13.93
C MET A 481 -6.80 3.69 15.37
N ASN A 482 -5.78 4.51 15.68
CA ASN A 482 -5.69 5.19 16.96
C ASN A 482 -6.91 6.10 17.21
N GLU A 483 -7.26 6.96 16.26
CA GLU A 483 -8.41 7.86 16.35
C GLU A 483 -9.74 7.09 16.25
N ALA A 484 -9.77 5.95 15.58
CA ALA A 484 -10.95 5.07 15.59
C ALA A 484 -11.25 4.56 17.00
N CYS A 485 -10.23 4.13 17.75
CA CYS A 485 -10.38 3.73 19.14
C CYS A 485 -10.86 4.88 20.04
N LEU A 486 -10.37 6.10 19.82
CA LEU A 486 -10.80 7.31 20.53
C LEU A 486 -12.25 7.70 20.21
N ASN A 487 -12.70 7.53 18.96
CA ASN A 487 -14.06 7.84 18.53
C ASN A 487 -15.06 6.72 18.86
N ALA A 488 -14.60 5.49 19.11
CA ALA A 488 -15.42 4.36 19.49
C ALA A 488 -16.01 4.54 20.91
N ASN A 489 -17.34 4.70 21.01
CA ASN A 489 -18.03 4.96 22.29
C ASN A 489 -17.80 3.85 23.33
N TRP A 490 -17.53 2.64 22.90
CA TRP A 490 -17.27 1.46 23.73
C TRP A 490 -15.80 1.31 24.16
N ILE A 491 -14.89 2.17 23.67
CA ILE A 491 -13.45 2.11 24.01
C ILE A 491 -12.98 3.43 24.62
N ARG A 492 -13.05 4.54 23.87
CA ARG A 492 -12.63 5.89 24.27
C ARG A 492 -11.20 5.96 24.82
N LYS A 493 -10.30 5.12 24.30
CA LYS A 493 -8.89 5.06 24.66
C LYS A 493 -8.04 4.98 23.38
N ASP A 494 -6.84 5.50 23.44
CA ASP A 494 -5.88 5.43 22.35
C ASP A 494 -5.10 4.09 22.34
N LEU A 495 -4.27 3.87 21.32
CA LEU A 495 -3.49 2.64 21.15
C LEU A 495 -2.43 2.38 22.22
N THR A 496 -2.20 3.31 23.14
CA THR A 496 -1.31 3.07 24.28
C THR A 496 -1.95 2.18 25.36
N HIS A 497 -3.27 1.97 25.29
CA HIS A 497 -4.07 1.18 26.21
C HIS A 497 -4.36 -0.23 25.65
N GLU A 498 -4.36 -1.22 26.55
CA GLU A 498 -4.54 -2.62 26.17
C GLU A 498 -5.87 -2.88 25.46
N GLU A 499 -6.98 -2.29 25.90
CA GLU A 499 -8.28 -2.48 25.28
C GLU A 499 -8.31 -2.01 23.82
N ALA A 500 -7.67 -0.89 23.52
CA ALA A 500 -7.54 -0.37 22.15
C ALA A 500 -6.65 -1.28 21.29
N GLN A 501 -5.58 -1.85 21.86
CA GLN A 501 -4.72 -2.81 21.18
C GLN A 501 -5.45 -4.11 20.86
N VAL A 502 -6.23 -4.63 21.81
CA VAL A 502 -7.04 -5.85 21.62
C VAL A 502 -8.06 -5.63 20.50
N PHE A 503 -8.80 -4.52 20.53
CA PHE A 503 -9.74 -4.17 19.48
C PHE A 503 -9.06 -4.02 18.13
N THR A 504 -7.92 -3.33 18.07
CA THR A 504 -7.16 -3.14 16.81
C THR A 504 -6.69 -4.47 16.24
N LYS A 505 -6.20 -5.40 17.06
CA LYS A 505 -5.83 -6.75 16.64
C LYS A 505 -7.04 -7.51 16.07
N ALA A 506 -8.19 -7.41 16.73
CA ALA A 506 -9.43 -8.03 16.27
C ALA A 506 -9.86 -7.46 14.90
N VAL A 507 -9.81 -6.13 14.72
CA VAL A 507 -10.12 -5.46 13.45
C VAL A 507 -9.16 -5.90 12.34
N LEU A 508 -7.86 -5.91 12.57
CA LEU A 508 -6.88 -6.34 11.56
C LEU A 508 -7.07 -7.80 11.16
N ASN A 509 -7.37 -8.69 12.10
CA ASN A 509 -7.67 -10.09 11.81
C ASN A 509 -8.97 -10.23 11.02
N HIS A 510 -10.02 -9.49 11.39
CA HIS A 510 -11.28 -9.47 10.65
C HIS A 510 -11.07 -9.02 9.19
N MET A 511 -10.30 -7.95 8.98
CA MET A 511 -9.97 -7.51 7.62
C MET A 511 -9.20 -8.58 6.84
N ARG A 512 -8.27 -9.30 7.46
CA ARG A 512 -7.53 -10.41 6.83
C ARG A 512 -8.46 -11.55 6.41
N GLU A 513 -9.43 -11.90 7.26
CA GLU A 513 -10.45 -12.91 6.95
C GLU A 513 -11.27 -12.49 5.73
N ARG A 514 -11.75 -11.23 5.70
CA ARG A 514 -12.50 -10.70 4.55
C ARG A 514 -11.68 -10.68 3.26
N LEU A 515 -10.38 -10.39 3.34
CA LEU A 515 -9.51 -10.46 2.16
C LEU A 515 -9.35 -11.88 1.61
N ALA A 516 -9.34 -12.90 2.49
CA ALA A 516 -9.35 -14.29 2.07
C ALA A 516 -10.65 -14.66 1.34
N ASP A 517 -11.80 -14.17 1.82
CA ASP A 517 -13.09 -14.36 1.15
C ASP A 517 -13.08 -13.73 -0.25
N TYR A 518 -12.54 -12.51 -0.41
CA TYR A 518 -12.43 -11.86 -1.73
C TYR A 518 -11.47 -12.59 -2.68
N GLN A 519 -10.40 -13.21 -2.17
CA GLN A 519 -9.53 -14.05 -2.98
C GLN A 519 -10.28 -15.27 -3.54
N GLU A 520 -11.16 -15.88 -2.73
CA GLU A 520 -12.01 -16.98 -3.18
C GLU A 520 -13.08 -16.50 -4.18
N GLU A 521 -13.73 -15.37 -3.91
CA GLU A 521 -14.82 -14.84 -4.74
C GLU A 521 -14.34 -14.36 -6.12
N TYR A 522 -13.28 -13.56 -6.14
CA TYR A 522 -12.81 -12.91 -7.38
C TYR A 522 -11.69 -13.67 -8.10
N GLY A 523 -11.06 -14.63 -7.44
CA GLY A 523 -9.90 -15.36 -7.98
C GLY A 523 -8.62 -14.54 -8.09
N ASP A 524 -8.61 -13.32 -7.58
CA ASP A 524 -7.49 -12.39 -7.59
C ASP A 524 -6.70 -12.43 -6.28
N LEU A 525 -5.49 -11.87 -6.27
CA LEU A 525 -4.69 -11.73 -5.06
C LEU A 525 -5.11 -10.47 -4.31
N TYR A 526 -5.35 -10.61 -3.01
CA TYR A 526 -5.63 -9.49 -2.09
C TYR A 526 -4.66 -9.48 -0.93
N ASN A 527 -4.30 -8.29 -0.45
CA ASN A 527 -3.45 -8.13 0.73
C ASN A 527 -3.89 -6.94 1.60
N LEU A 528 -3.50 -6.99 2.88
CA LEU A 528 -3.68 -5.91 3.85
C LEU A 528 -2.37 -5.15 4.01
N GLU A 529 -2.42 -3.83 3.85
CA GLU A 529 -1.26 -2.96 3.94
C GLU A 529 -1.45 -1.83 4.95
N ALA A 530 -0.40 -1.49 5.67
CA ALA A 530 -0.30 -0.22 6.36
C ALA A 530 -0.01 0.88 5.33
N THR A 531 -1.05 1.32 4.61
CA THR A 531 -0.91 2.19 3.45
C THR A 531 -0.19 3.49 3.77
N PRO A 532 0.72 3.96 2.89
CA PRO A 532 1.33 5.27 3.03
C PRO A 532 0.25 6.35 2.87
N ALA A 533 0.03 7.12 3.91
CA ALA A 533 -1.07 8.05 4.00
C ALA A 533 -0.58 9.49 4.09
N GLU A 534 0.15 9.95 3.08
CA GLU A 534 0.68 11.33 3.06
C GLU A 534 -0.44 12.37 2.95
N SER A 535 -1.09 12.40 1.79
CA SER A 535 -2.24 13.27 1.55
C SER A 535 -3.53 12.71 2.14
N THR A 536 -3.65 11.40 2.16
CA THR A 536 -4.84 10.69 2.64
C THR A 536 -5.14 11.04 4.09
N SER A 537 -4.12 11.10 4.95
CA SER A 537 -4.29 11.41 6.37
C SER A 537 -4.88 12.82 6.60
N TYR A 538 -4.40 13.80 5.85
CA TYR A 538 -4.90 15.16 5.89
C TYR A 538 -6.27 15.30 5.22
N ARG A 539 -6.42 14.73 4.01
CA ARG A 539 -7.66 14.81 3.24
C ARG A 539 -8.85 14.24 3.99
N LEU A 540 -8.72 13.04 4.54
CA LEU A 540 -9.82 12.37 5.25
C LEU A 540 -10.16 13.10 6.53
N ALA A 541 -9.16 13.48 7.34
CA ALA A 541 -9.38 14.21 8.57
C ALA A 541 -10.03 15.59 8.34
N LYS A 542 -9.61 16.32 7.31
CA LYS A 542 -10.19 17.61 6.93
C LYS A 542 -11.68 17.47 6.58
N HIS A 543 -12.03 16.51 5.72
CA HIS A 543 -13.43 16.25 5.38
C HIS A 543 -14.27 15.84 6.59
N ASP A 544 -13.67 15.05 7.50
CA ASP A 544 -14.37 14.58 8.68
C ASP A 544 -14.67 15.72 9.64
N VAL A 545 -13.72 16.61 9.91
CA VAL A 545 -13.91 17.79 10.78
C VAL A 545 -14.94 18.77 10.19
N GLU A 546 -14.95 18.95 8.86
CA GLU A 546 -15.95 19.77 8.17
C GLU A 546 -17.37 19.21 8.31
N GLN A 547 -17.51 17.87 8.28
CA GLN A 547 -18.81 17.19 8.34
C GLN A 547 -19.26 16.84 9.76
N PHE A 548 -18.30 16.52 10.63
CA PHE A 548 -18.48 16.07 12.01
C PHE A 548 -17.56 16.88 12.95
N PRO A 549 -17.98 18.06 13.39
CA PRO A 549 -17.11 18.95 14.19
C PRO A 549 -16.57 18.35 15.48
N ASP A 550 -17.24 17.34 16.04
CA ASP A 550 -16.86 16.68 17.29
C ASP A 550 -15.98 15.43 17.08
N ILE A 551 -15.64 15.08 15.83
CA ILE A 551 -14.80 13.91 15.57
C ILE A 551 -13.38 14.15 16.09
N ILE A 552 -12.82 13.15 16.73
CA ILE A 552 -11.47 13.23 17.29
C ILE A 552 -10.46 12.93 16.19
N THR A 553 -9.53 13.85 15.98
CA THR A 553 -8.37 13.70 15.08
C THR A 553 -7.09 13.51 15.90
N ALA A 554 -5.96 13.26 15.24
CA ALA A 554 -4.68 13.11 15.93
C ALA A 554 -4.18 14.43 16.50
N SER A 555 -4.45 15.56 15.81
CA SER A 555 -4.12 16.91 16.30
C SER A 555 -5.12 17.40 17.34
N GLU A 556 -4.69 18.33 18.20
CA GLU A 556 -5.58 19.03 19.11
C GLU A 556 -6.66 19.83 18.36
N HIS A 557 -7.83 19.95 18.98
CA HIS A 557 -8.94 20.72 18.41
C HIS A 557 -8.53 22.16 18.08
N GLY A 558 -8.83 22.59 16.84
CA GLY A 558 -8.48 23.92 16.33
C GLY A 558 -7.12 24.02 15.64
N LYS A 559 -6.33 22.94 15.64
CA LYS A 559 -5.12 22.82 14.81
C LYS A 559 -5.46 22.17 13.46
N THR A 560 -4.48 22.09 12.57
CA THR A 560 -4.63 21.38 11.28
C THR A 560 -4.92 19.91 11.50
N PRO A 561 -6.07 19.37 11.05
CA PRO A 561 -6.45 18.00 11.32
C PRO A 561 -5.63 17.01 10.50
N TYR A 562 -5.26 15.91 11.11
CA TYR A 562 -4.69 14.74 10.44
C TYR A 562 -5.05 13.46 11.19
N TYR A 563 -4.93 12.31 10.53
CA TYR A 563 -5.05 10.99 11.15
C TYR A 563 -3.71 10.29 11.22
N THR A 564 -3.51 9.53 12.30
CA THR A 564 -2.33 8.67 12.45
C THR A 564 -2.30 7.61 11.36
N ASN A 565 -1.12 7.31 10.82
CA ASN A 565 -0.97 6.27 9.81
C ASN A 565 -1.45 4.91 10.33
N SER A 566 -2.32 4.26 9.57
CA SER A 566 -2.77 2.87 9.77
C SER A 566 -3.05 2.52 11.23
N SER A 567 -2.31 1.60 11.83
CA SER A 567 -2.37 1.23 13.26
C SER A 567 -1.11 1.65 14.03
N HIS A 568 -0.44 2.71 13.59
CA HIS A 568 0.71 3.24 14.29
C HIS A 568 0.29 3.96 15.58
N LEU A 569 1.25 4.06 16.50
CA LEU A 569 1.07 4.87 17.71
C LEU A 569 1.02 6.36 17.39
N PRO A 570 0.37 7.18 18.23
CA PRO A 570 0.48 8.63 18.14
C PRO A 570 1.95 9.05 18.13
N VAL A 571 2.31 9.96 17.24
CA VAL A 571 3.70 10.42 17.09
C VAL A 571 4.24 11.16 18.34
N SER A 572 3.32 11.57 19.21
CA SER A 572 3.62 12.25 20.48
C SER A 572 3.70 11.30 21.70
N TYR A 573 3.64 9.97 21.50
CA TYR A 573 3.49 9.03 22.60
C TYR A 573 4.73 8.96 23.51
N THR A 574 5.90 8.61 22.97
CA THR A 574 7.07 8.31 23.81
C THR A 574 8.39 8.68 23.15
N GLU A 575 9.41 8.95 23.98
CA GLU A 575 10.80 9.08 23.55
C GLU A 575 11.57 7.74 23.62
N ASP A 576 10.97 6.69 24.16
CA ASP A 576 11.57 5.35 24.26
C ASP A 576 11.17 4.48 23.06
N VAL A 577 12.13 4.17 22.19
CA VAL A 577 11.91 3.38 20.98
C VAL A 577 11.46 1.96 21.29
N PHE A 578 11.94 1.35 22.36
CA PHE A 578 11.57 -0.01 22.74
C PHE A 578 10.17 -0.08 23.34
N ALA A 579 9.75 0.94 24.11
CA ALA A 579 8.37 1.05 24.57
C ALA A 579 7.38 1.17 23.41
N ALA A 580 7.73 1.88 22.34
CA ALA A 580 6.92 1.93 21.13
C ALA A 580 6.92 0.58 20.38
N LEU A 581 8.07 -0.08 20.27
CA LEU A 581 8.20 -1.38 19.61
C LEU A 581 7.45 -2.50 20.35
N ASP A 582 7.42 -2.48 21.68
CA ASP A 582 6.66 -3.46 22.48
C ASP A 582 5.17 -3.50 22.11
N ILE A 583 4.59 -2.35 21.70
CA ILE A 583 3.21 -2.26 21.24
C ILE A 583 3.10 -2.56 19.74
N GLN A 584 3.99 -1.99 18.93
CA GLN A 584 3.90 -2.06 17.47
C GLN A 584 4.25 -3.44 16.90
N ASP A 585 5.08 -4.23 17.59
CA ASP A 585 5.52 -5.53 17.09
C ASP A 585 4.36 -6.46 16.77
N GLU A 586 3.40 -6.57 17.68
CA GLU A 586 2.22 -7.42 17.49
C GLU A 586 1.26 -6.88 16.43
N LEU A 587 1.09 -5.55 16.34
CA LEU A 587 0.18 -4.94 15.38
C LEU A 587 0.73 -5.02 13.96
N GLN A 588 2.00 -4.74 13.78
CA GLN A 588 2.61 -4.69 12.45
C GLN A 588 2.81 -6.08 11.83
N THR A 589 2.92 -7.13 12.63
CA THR A 589 2.98 -8.51 12.12
C THR A 589 1.64 -9.02 11.57
N LEU A 590 0.54 -8.32 11.83
CA LEU A 590 -0.79 -8.67 11.30
C LEU A 590 -1.04 -8.21 9.86
N TYR A 591 -0.24 -7.30 9.34
CA TYR A 591 -0.32 -6.93 7.92
C TYR A 591 0.25 -8.04 7.05
N THR A 592 -0.43 -8.33 5.96
CA THR A 592 0.00 -9.36 4.99
C THR A 592 0.87 -8.78 3.87
N SER A 593 1.06 -7.47 3.89
CA SER A 593 1.88 -6.71 2.94
C SER A 593 2.63 -5.60 3.67
N GLY A 594 2.80 -4.44 3.01
CA GLY A 594 3.60 -3.33 3.47
C GLY A 594 3.23 -2.83 4.86
N THR A 595 4.24 -2.81 5.72
CA THR A 595 4.23 -2.08 6.99
C THR A 595 5.65 -1.67 7.30
N VAL A 596 5.83 -0.60 8.06
CA VAL A 596 7.16 -0.12 8.44
C VAL A 596 7.13 0.56 9.80
N PHE A 597 8.12 0.29 10.61
CA PHE A 597 8.38 1.05 11.82
C PHE A 597 9.45 2.11 11.55
N HIS A 598 9.10 3.37 11.77
CA HIS A 598 10.01 4.50 11.66
C HIS A 598 10.53 4.88 13.05
N ALA A 599 11.82 4.67 13.31
CA ALA A 599 12.46 5.22 14.49
C ALA A 599 12.89 6.66 14.18
N PHE A 600 12.03 7.65 14.48
CA PHE A 600 12.33 9.06 14.28
C PHE A 600 13.32 9.55 15.30
N LEU A 601 14.49 9.98 14.83
CA LEU A 601 15.59 10.50 15.65
C LEU A 601 15.74 12.00 15.42
N GLY A 602 16.06 12.74 16.48
CA GLY A 602 16.23 14.20 16.37
C GLY A 602 17.48 14.61 15.59
N GLU A 603 18.51 13.74 15.63
CA GLU A 603 19.79 14.04 15.04
C GLU A 603 20.52 12.75 14.63
N LYS A 604 21.67 12.91 14.01
CA LYS A 604 22.56 11.80 13.69
C LYS A 604 22.93 11.00 14.95
N LEU A 605 22.92 9.68 14.87
CA LEU A 605 23.44 8.81 15.92
C LEU A 605 24.95 9.06 16.16
N PRO A 606 25.43 8.91 17.39
CA PRO A 606 26.79 9.31 17.77
C PRO A 606 27.89 8.52 17.03
N SER A 607 27.60 7.31 16.61
CA SER A 607 28.55 6.47 15.87
C SER A 607 27.83 5.41 15.02
N TRP A 608 28.55 4.83 14.06
CA TRP A 608 28.06 3.69 13.30
C TRP A 608 27.80 2.47 14.20
N GLN A 609 28.58 2.29 15.28
CA GLN A 609 28.36 1.22 16.25
C GLN A 609 27.02 1.35 16.95
N ALA A 610 26.63 2.59 17.30
CA ALA A 610 25.32 2.86 17.90
C ALA A 610 24.17 2.51 16.94
N ALA A 611 24.32 2.84 15.65
CA ALA A 611 23.36 2.46 14.63
C ALA A 611 23.30 0.94 14.43
N ALA A 612 24.44 0.26 14.33
CA ALA A 612 24.52 -1.19 14.22
C ALA A 612 23.88 -1.90 15.41
N ALA A 613 24.20 -1.43 16.62
CA ALA A 613 23.65 -2.01 17.85
C ALA A 613 22.13 -1.84 17.93
N LEU A 614 21.58 -0.69 17.53
CA LEU A 614 20.14 -0.45 17.51
C LEU A 614 19.44 -1.33 16.47
N VAL A 615 19.94 -1.38 15.25
CA VAL A 615 19.42 -2.23 14.17
C VAL A 615 19.44 -3.70 14.59
N HIS A 616 20.55 -4.17 15.17
CA HIS A 616 20.67 -5.54 15.67
C HIS A 616 19.70 -5.85 16.81
N LYS A 617 19.58 -4.95 17.81
CA LYS A 617 18.63 -5.13 18.93
C LYS A 617 17.20 -5.22 18.44
N ILE A 618 16.79 -4.39 17.48
CA ILE A 618 15.47 -4.45 16.89
C ILE A 618 15.27 -5.81 16.19
N ALA A 619 16.19 -6.19 15.31
CA ALA A 619 16.09 -7.42 14.54
C ALA A 619 16.07 -8.69 15.44
N ALA A 620 16.86 -8.71 16.51
CA ALA A 620 16.99 -9.84 17.40
C ALA A 620 15.82 -10.02 18.37
N ASN A 621 15.16 -8.93 18.79
CA ASN A 621 14.15 -8.98 19.84
C ASN A 621 12.70 -8.85 19.34
N TYR A 622 12.48 -8.36 18.12
CA TYR A 622 11.14 -8.10 17.58
C TYR A 622 10.89 -8.90 16.30
N LYS A 623 9.64 -9.27 16.07
CA LYS A 623 9.15 -9.95 14.85
C LYS A 623 8.79 -8.99 13.73
N LEU A 624 8.78 -7.73 14.02
CA LEU A 624 8.52 -6.62 13.10
C LEU A 624 9.27 -6.83 11.78
N PRO A 625 8.54 -6.87 10.64
CA PRO A 625 9.15 -7.33 9.39
C PRO A 625 10.03 -6.28 8.70
N TYR A 626 9.78 -4.99 8.96
CA TYR A 626 10.40 -3.91 8.19
C TYR A 626 10.53 -2.64 9.02
N TYR A 627 11.70 -2.05 9.08
CA TYR A 627 11.95 -0.86 9.89
C TYR A 627 13.09 -0.01 9.33
N THR A 628 13.19 1.22 9.81
CA THR A 628 14.27 2.14 9.46
C THR A 628 14.55 3.11 10.60
N LEU A 629 15.81 3.56 10.69
CA LEU A 629 16.19 4.68 11.54
C LEU A 629 16.05 5.97 10.73
N SER A 630 15.42 6.98 11.28
CA SER A 630 15.03 8.19 10.55
C SER A 630 15.53 9.46 11.27
N PRO A 631 16.84 9.78 11.17
CA PRO A 631 17.36 11.05 11.69
C PRO A 631 16.81 12.23 10.89
N THR A 632 16.69 13.38 11.53
CA THR A 632 16.45 14.67 10.87
C THR A 632 17.78 15.33 10.57
N TYR A 633 17.91 15.95 9.41
CA TYR A 633 19.09 16.70 9.00
C TYR A 633 18.70 17.90 8.15
N SER A 634 19.61 18.87 8.06
CA SER A 634 19.43 20.08 7.26
C SER A 634 20.53 20.21 6.22
N VAL A 635 20.25 20.92 5.14
CA VAL A 635 21.20 21.19 4.06
C VAL A 635 21.27 22.68 3.78
N CYS A 636 22.47 23.24 3.97
CA CYS A 636 22.78 24.60 3.57
C CYS A 636 23.35 24.60 2.15
N LYS A 637 22.89 25.51 1.30
CA LYS A 637 23.38 25.67 -0.07
C LYS A 637 24.91 25.90 -0.14
N ASN A 638 25.48 26.59 0.87
CA ASN A 638 26.88 26.98 0.91
C ASN A 638 27.76 26.01 1.69
N HIS A 639 27.20 25.35 2.75
CA HIS A 639 27.96 24.54 3.70
C HIS A 639 27.56 23.05 3.68
N GLY A 640 26.55 22.68 2.89
CA GLY A 640 26.13 21.27 2.74
C GLY A 640 25.36 20.77 3.96
N TYR A 641 25.67 19.51 4.35
CA TYR A 641 24.98 18.78 5.40
C TYR A 641 25.20 19.37 6.80
N ILE A 642 24.09 19.53 7.55
CA ILE A 642 24.03 19.94 8.95
C ILE A 642 23.21 18.89 9.71
N ALA A 643 23.70 18.41 10.86
CA ALA A 643 22.94 17.46 11.68
C ALA A 643 21.79 18.17 12.40
N GLY A 644 20.61 17.49 12.48
CA GLY A 644 19.44 18.01 13.20
C GLY A 644 18.58 18.97 12.38
N GLU A 645 17.61 19.55 13.08
CA GLU A 645 16.59 20.46 12.54
C GLU A 645 17.07 21.91 12.64
N GLU A 646 17.74 22.38 11.63
CA GLU A 646 18.31 23.74 11.55
C GLU A 646 17.73 24.51 10.36
N TYR A 647 16.79 25.43 10.58
CA TYR A 647 16.18 26.23 9.50
C TYR A 647 17.07 27.37 9.02
N ILE A 648 18.05 27.74 9.80
CA ILE A 648 19.05 28.77 9.50
C ILE A 648 20.44 28.13 9.68
N CYS A 649 21.28 28.30 8.70
CA CYS A 649 22.66 27.78 8.77
C CYS A 649 23.44 28.48 9.90
N PRO A 650 24.02 27.74 10.86
CA PRO A 650 24.79 28.33 11.94
C PRO A 650 26.09 28.99 11.47
N GLU A 651 26.59 28.65 10.27
CA GLU A 651 27.83 29.24 9.76
C GLU A 651 27.63 30.52 8.92
N CYS A 652 26.58 30.58 8.07
CA CYS A 652 26.39 31.75 7.18
C CYS A 652 25.08 32.50 7.39
N GLY A 653 24.16 32.03 8.24
CA GLY A 653 22.89 32.68 8.48
C GLY A 653 21.87 32.55 7.36
N GLU A 654 22.17 31.78 6.30
CA GLU A 654 21.24 31.53 5.19
C GLU A 654 20.19 30.48 5.56
N LYS A 655 19.05 30.51 4.88
CA LYS A 655 18.01 29.49 5.04
C LYS A 655 18.50 28.13 4.55
N THR A 656 18.12 27.10 5.29
CA THR A 656 18.44 25.71 4.98
C THR A 656 17.18 24.94 4.54
N GLU A 657 17.38 23.81 3.89
CA GLU A 657 16.33 22.82 3.66
C GLU A 657 16.39 21.75 4.78
N VAL A 658 15.33 21.64 5.59
CA VAL A 658 15.25 20.63 6.66
C VAL A 658 14.64 19.36 6.10
N TYR A 659 15.36 18.27 6.17
CA TYR A 659 14.95 16.97 5.66
C TYR A 659 14.51 16.04 6.78
N SER A 660 13.32 15.50 6.67
CA SER A 660 12.83 14.41 7.51
C SER A 660 12.03 13.43 6.66
N ARG A 661 11.84 12.22 7.17
CA ARG A 661 11.07 11.19 6.46
C ARG A 661 9.58 11.48 6.62
N ILE A 662 8.91 11.74 5.50
CA ILE A 662 7.46 12.03 5.54
C ILE A 662 6.67 10.75 5.82
N THR A 663 6.86 9.73 5.00
CA THR A 663 6.31 8.39 5.21
C THR A 663 7.27 7.32 4.72
N GLY A 664 7.63 7.31 3.46
CA GLY A 664 8.48 6.30 2.83
C GLY A 664 9.84 6.84 2.39
N TYR A 665 10.01 8.15 2.29
CA TYR A 665 11.21 8.80 1.75
C TYR A 665 11.44 10.16 2.41
N TYR A 666 12.67 10.64 2.30
CA TYR A 666 13.07 11.95 2.80
C TYR A 666 12.61 13.07 1.88
N ARG A 667 12.22 14.19 2.50
CA ARG A 667 11.74 15.35 1.78
C ARG A 667 11.93 16.61 2.63
N PRO A 668 12.19 17.78 2.02
CA PRO A 668 12.20 19.02 2.78
C PRO A 668 10.85 19.23 3.49
N VAL A 669 10.89 19.43 4.81
CA VAL A 669 9.69 19.63 5.64
C VAL A 669 8.88 20.83 5.16
N GLN A 670 9.56 21.84 4.65
CA GLN A 670 8.95 23.06 4.09
C GLN A 670 8.01 22.79 2.88
N ASN A 671 8.12 21.61 2.29
CA ASN A 671 7.34 21.17 1.13
C ASN A 671 6.25 20.16 1.48
N TRP A 672 5.97 19.92 2.75
CA TRP A 672 4.94 18.99 3.19
C TRP A 672 3.55 19.64 3.16
N ASN A 673 2.50 18.83 3.04
CA ASN A 673 1.15 19.30 3.22
C ASN A 673 0.91 19.73 4.67
N GLU A 674 -0.14 20.52 4.91
CA GLU A 674 -0.42 21.13 6.21
C GLU A 674 -0.58 20.09 7.33
N GLY A 675 -1.30 18.97 7.06
CA GLY A 675 -1.50 17.91 8.04
C GLY A 675 -0.20 17.19 8.42
N LYS A 676 0.65 16.90 7.42
CA LYS A 676 1.97 16.28 7.70
C LYS A 676 2.94 17.26 8.35
N ALA A 677 2.85 18.54 8.04
CA ALA A 677 3.62 19.57 8.74
C ALA A 677 3.19 19.69 10.21
N GLU A 678 1.89 19.54 10.52
CA GLU A 678 1.41 19.51 11.91
C GLU A 678 1.87 18.23 12.62
N GLU A 679 1.75 17.06 12.00
CA GLU A 679 2.30 15.80 12.53
C GLU A 679 3.78 15.93 12.86
N PHE A 680 4.57 16.57 12.01
CA PHE A 680 6.01 16.75 12.24
C PHE A 680 6.29 17.58 13.50
N LYS A 681 5.54 18.64 13.74
CA LYS A 681 5.68 19.47 14.95
C LYS A 681 5.34 18.71 16.23
N GLU A 682 4.41 17.76 16.15
CA GLU A 682 3.95 16.96 17.29
C GLU A 682 4.80 15.70 17.52
N ARG A 683 5.75 15.37 16.63
CA ARG A 683 6.63 14.20 16.76
C ARG A 683 7.50 14.31 18.01
N LYS A 684 7.38 13.35 18.92
CA LYS A 684 8.42 13.06 19.91
C LYS A 684 9.50 12.21 19.25
N LEU A 685 10.72 12.71 19.34
CA LEU A 685 11.87 12.03 18.76
C LEU A 685 12.40 11.00 19.78
N TYR A 686 12.78 9.83 19.29
CA TYR A 686 13.30 8.79 20.17
C TYR A 686 14.70 9.16 20.67
N ASP A 687 14.88 9.09 21.99
CA ASP A 687 16.16 9.24 22.65
C ASP A 687 16.74 7.86 22.97
N ILE A 688 17.73 7.45 22.19
CA ILE A 688 18.35 6.10 22.31
C ILE A 688 19.07 5.95 23.65
N SER A 689 19.58 7.03 24.23
CA SER A 689 20.28 6.99 25.51
C SER A 689 19.33 6.69 26.70
N ARG A 690 18.03 7.02 26.55
CA ARG A 690 16.97 6.80 27.53
C ARG A 690 16.14 5.56 27.25
N SER A 691 16.26 5.00 26.06
CA SER A 691 15.49 3.83 25.63
C SER A 691 15.98 2.56 26.32
N LYS A 692 15.05 1.80 26.93
CA LYS A 692 15.36 0.60 27.72
C LYS A 692 14.64 -0.62 27.16
N LEU A 693 15.41 -1.60 26.70
CA LEU A 693 14.88 -2.92 26.35
C LEU A 693 14.46 -3.66 27.64
N LYS A 694 13.16 -3.91 27.82
CA LYS A 694 12.60 -4.53 29.04
C LYS A 694 12.87 -6.03 29.12
N SER A 695 13.22 -6.69 28.02
CA SER A 695 13.54 -8.09 27.96
C SER A 695 14.81 -8.32 27.15
N GLU A 696 15.96 -8.41 27.81
CA GLU A 696 17.06 -9.19 27.24
C GLU A 696 16.64 -10.66 27.28
N GLY A 697 16.15 -11.16 26.15
CA GLY A 697 15.77 -12.56 25.98
C GLY A 697 14.27 -12.84 26.08
N ARG A 698 13.47 -12.38 25.12
CA ARG A 698 12.39 -13.23 24.62
C ARG A 698 13.10 -14.39 23.90
N THR A 699 13.46 -15.40 24.68
CA THR A 699 13.97 -16.67 24.16
C THR A 699 12.97 -17.14 23.12
N ILE A 700 13.44 -17.34 21.91
CA ILE A 700 12.71 -18.10 20.90
C ILE A 700 12.34 -19.41 21.60
N ILE A 701 11.08 -19.56 21.96
CA ILE A 701 10.51 -20.88 22.11
C ILE A 701 10.47 -21.39 20.67
N ALA A 702 11.62 -21.94 20.25
CA ALA A 702 11.63 -22.93 19.22
C ALA A 702 10.58 -23.95 19.69
N ASN A 703 9.46 -24.03 18.99
CA ASN A 703 8.56 -25.15 19.14
C ASN A 703 9.41 -26.38 18.90
N SER A 704 9.96 -26.89 19.98
CA SER A 704 10.54 -28.22 20.00
C SER A 704 9.40 -29.17 19.64
N GLU A 705 9.49 -29.70 18.45
CA GLU A 705 8.88 -30.98 18.15
C GLU A 705 9.23 -31.94 19.29
N ASN A 706 8.21 -32.36 20.01
CA ASN A 706 8.16 -33.44 20.97
C ASN A 706 7.64 -33.03 22.36
N VAL A 707 6.35 -32.77 22.43
CA VAL A 707 5.54 -33.23 23.58
C VAL A 707 4.15 -33.46 23.00
N LEU A 708 3.78 -34.73 22.86
CA LEU A 708 2.43 -35.19 23.11
C LEU A 708 2.25 -36.66 22.63
N ALA A 709 2.73 -37.53 23.43
CA ALA A 709 2.05 -38.81 23.60
C ALA A 709 1.59 -38.81 25.03
N ARG A 710 0.31 -38.48 25.27
CA ARG A 710 -0.45 -38.99 26.44
C ARG A 710 -1.87 -38.48 26.45
N GLU A 711 -2.80 -39.49 26.44
CA GLU A 711 -4.17 -39.48 26.94
C GLU A 711 -5.24 -38.78 26.09
N GLY A 712 -5.80 -39.50 25.17
CA GLY A 712 -7.09 -39.37 24.51
C GLY A 712 -7.33 -40.60 23.64
N ASN A 713 -8.54 -41.07 23.60
CA ASN A 713 -8.99 -42.31 22.92
C ASN A 713 -8.30 -42.42 21.52
N PRO A 714 -7.65 -43.55 21.19
CA PRO A 714 -6.82 -43.65 19.96
C PRO A 714 -7.56 -43.57 18.63
N ASN A 715 -8.86 -43.31 18.62
CA ASN A 715 -9.72 -43.29 17.45
C ASN A 715 -10.22 -41.91 17.05
N ASP A 716 -9.96 -40.83 17.82
CA ASP A 716 -10.42 -39.50 17.48
C ASP A 716 -9.21 -38.56 17.19
N VAL A 717 -8.99 -38.24 15.94
CA VAL A 717 -7.83 -37.45 15.49
C VAL A 717 -8.30 -36.24 14.75
N VAL A 718 -7.76 -35.06 15.10
CA VAL A 718 -7.97 -33.80 14.39
C VAL A 718 -6.64 -33.40 13.73
N LEU A 719 -6.59 -33.41 12.41
CA LEU A 719 -5.40 -33.10 11.62
C LEU A 719 -5.62 -31.81 10.84
N LEU A 720 -4.75 -30.83 11.04
CA LEU A 720 -4.75 -29.62 10.22
C LEU A 720 -3.64 -29.72 9.18
N PHE A 721 -4.01 -29.93 7.93
CA PHE A 721 -3.07 -29.92 6.82
C PHE A 721 -2.70 -28.48 6.46
N THR A 722 -1.42 -28.19 6.53
CA THR A 722 -0.85 -26.88 6.28
C THR A 722 0.28 -26.99 5.28
N THR A 723 0.63 -25.89 4.62
CA THR A 723 1.89 -25.78 3.89
C THR A 723 2.76 -24.72 4.58
N ARG A 724 4.07 -24.78 4.37
CA ARG A 724 5.01 -23.82 4.95
C ARG A 724 4.66 -22.37 4.55
N THR A 725 3.95 -22.20 3.47
CA THR A 725 3.72 -20.93 2.79
C THR A 725 2.27 -20.43 2.86
N CYS A 726 1.41 -21.02 3.67
CA CYS A 726 -0.03 -20.74 3.69
C CYS A 726 -0.44 -19.69 4.75
N PRO A 727 -0.79 -18.46 4.40
CA PRO A 727 -1.29 -17.46 5.34
C PRO A 727 -2.60 -17.89 5.98
N ASN A 728 -3.50 -18.48 5.20
CA ASN A 728 -4.77 -19.02 5.68
C ASN A 728 -4.60 -20.17 6.68
N CYS A 729 -3.47 -20.87 6.62
CA CYS A 729 -3.15 -21.91 7.60
C CYS A 729 -2.83 -21.33 8.98
N LYS A 730 -2.25 -20.12 9.03
CA LYS A 730 -2.00 -19.41 10.26
C LYS A 730 -3.31 -18.95 10.89
N ILE A 731 -4.20 -18.40 10.08
CA ILE A 731 -5.55 -18.00 10.48
C ILE A 731 -6.35 -19.21 10.98
N ALA A 732 -6.26 -20.33 10.28
CA ALA A 732 -6.92 -21.57 10.70
C ALA A 732 -6.40 -22.08 12.06
N LYS A 733 -5.10 -22.01 12.31
CA LYS A 733 -4.50 -22.33 13.61
C LYS A 733 -5.05 -21.41 14.72
N GLU A 734 -5.08 -20.11 14.47
CA GLU A 734 -5.60 -19.12 15.42
C GLU A 734 -7.06 -19.38 15.82
N PHE A 735 -7.93 -19.81 14.88
CA PHE A 735 -9.31 -20.19 15.20
C PHE A 735 -9.39 -21.44 16.07
N LEU A 736 -8.61 -22.46 15.74
CA LEU A 736 -8.60 -23.70 16.50
C LEU A 736 -8.01 -23.49 17.91
N ASP A 737 -6.97 -22.66 18.02
CA ASP A 737 -6.33 -22.31 19.28
C ASP A 737 -7.27 -21.49 20.18
N LYS A 738 -7.98 -20.49 19.62
CA LYS A 738 -9.00 -19.71 20.34
C LYS A 738 -10.15 -20.57 20.86
N ALA A 739 -10.55 -21.57 20.11
CA ALA A 739 -11.59 -22.52 20.50
C ALA A 739 -11.07 -23.64 21.41
N ASN A 740 -9.80 -23.62 21.84
CA ASN A 740 -9.14 -24.67 22.61
C ASN A 740 -9.26 -26.08 21.97
N ILE A 741 -9.35 -26.15 20.66
CA ILE A 741 -9.41 -27.41 19.92
C ILE A 741 -7.99 -27.93 19.72
N LYS A 742 -7.71 -29.10 20.25
CA LYS A 742 -6.43 -29.79 20.06
C LYS A 742 -6.37 -30.39 18.65
N TYR A 743 -5.37 -30.07 17.90
CA TYR A 743 -5.12 -30.58 16.56
C TYR A 743 -3.64 -30.91 16.35
N GLN A 744 -3.37 -31.78 15.39
CA GLN A 744 -2.02 -32.03 14.91
C GLN A 744 -1.81 -31.31 13.57
N ALA A 745 -0.88 -30.37 13.51
CA ALA A 745 -0.51 -29.70 12.27
C ALA A 745 0.37 -30.63 11.41
N ILE A 746 -0.06 -30.88 10.19
CA ILE A 746 0.62 -31.73 9.21
C ILE A 746 1.11 -30.83 8.06
N ASN A 747 2.40 -30.81 7.83
CA ASN A 747 2.93 -30.18 6.62
C ASN A 747 2.60 -31.05 5.41
N ALA A 748 1.71 -30.56 4.54
CA ALA A 748 1.22 -31.31 3.38
C ALA A 748 2.34 -31.59 2.36
N GLU A 749 3.32 -30.70 2.27
CA GLU A 749 4.45 -30.82 1.35
C GLU A 749 5.42 -31.95 1.74
N GLU A 750 5.52 -32.23 3.04
CA GLU A 750 6.41 -33.25 3.59
C GLU A 750 5.70 -34.60 3.85
N ASN A 751 4.37 -34.60 3.85
CA ASN A 751 3.56 -35.77 4.23
C ASN A 751 2.61 -36.20 3.10
N ILE A 752 3.13 -36.38 1.89
CA ILE A 752 2.37 -36.72 0.67
C ILE A 752 1.49 -37.96 0.89
N LYS A 753 1.96 -38.98 1.60
CA LYS A 753 1.17 -40.18 1.91
C LYS A 753 -0.08 -39.90 2.75
N LEU A 754 -0.04 -38.91 3.65
CA LEU A 754 -1.21 -38.52 4.43
C LEU A 754 -2.15 -37.63 3.60
N VAL A 755 -1.60 -36.80 2.74
CA VAL A 755 -2.38 -36.00 1.77
C VAL A 755 -3.21 -36.92 0.86
N GLU A 756 -2.60 -37.93 0.29
CA GLU A 756 -3.26 -38.95 -0.54
C GLU A 756 -4.27 -39.76 0.26
N LYS A 757 -3.90 -40.23 1.46
CA LYS A 757 -4.77 -41.03 2.33
C LYS A 757 -6.09 -40.31 2.66
N TYR A 758 -6.03 -39.02 2.89
CA TYR A 758 -7.20 -38.21 3.28
C TYR A 758 -7.77 -37.40 2.08
N GLY A 759 -7.20 -37.50 0.88
CA GLY A 759 -7.68 -36.80 -0.32
C GLY A 759 -7.63 -35.27 -0.20
N VAL A 760 -6.62 -34.72 0.51
CA VAL A 760 -6.48 -33.28 0.74
C VAL A 760 -5.99 -32.60 -0.54
N GLN A 761 -6.76 -31.67 -1.08
CA GLN A 761 -6.46 -30.97 -2.33
C GLN A 761 -5.90 -29.56 -2.15
N SER A 762 -6.08 -28.96 -0.97
CA SER A 762 -5.64 -27.59 -0.68
C SER A 762 -5.32 -27.41 0.81
N ALA A 763 -4.59 -26.34 1.16
CA ALA A 763 -4.30 -25.98 2.54
C ALA A 763 -4.80 -24.53 2.81
N PRO A 764 -5.38 -24.25 4.00
CA PRO A 764 -5.60 -25.17 5.11
C PRO A 764 -6.78 -26.14 4.86
N THR A 765 -6.62 -27.40 5.24
CA THR A 765 -7.71 -28.36 5.35
C THR A 765 -7.65 -29.03 6.71
N LEU A 766 -8.72 -28.91 7.48
CA LEU A 766 -8.89 -29.63 8.74
C LEU A 766 -9.58 -30.96 8.44
N VAL A 767 -8.96 -32.04 8.87
CA VAL A 767 -9.52 -33.39 8.77
C VAL A 767 -9.82 -33.88 10.17
N THR A 768 -11.08 -34.20 10.44
CA THR A 768 -11.49 -34.85 11.69
C THR A 768 -11.85 -36.31 11.45
N VAL A 769 -11.31 -37.18 12.26
CA VAL A 769 -11.61 -38.59 12.24
C VAL A 769 -12.28 -38.94 13.54
N ASN A 770 -13.57 -39.25 13.53
CA ASN A 770 -14.34 -39.63 14.69
C ASN A 770 -14.92 -41.02 14.48
N SER A 771 -14.48 -42.01 15.27
CA SER A 771 -14.96 -43.37 15.20
C SER A 771 -14.98 -44.00 13.78
N GLY A 772 -13.97 -43.59 12.95
CA GLY A 772 -13.81 -44.06 11.58
C GLY A 772 -14.51 -43.21 10.49
N ASN A 773 -15.29 -42.21 10.87
CA ASN A 773 -15.87 -41.22 9.94
C ASN A 773 -14.90 -40.07 9.72
N VAL A 774 -14.56 -39.83 8.47
CA VAL A 774 -13.65 -38.75 8.07
C VAL A 774 -14.48 -37.56 7.53
N GLN A 775 -14.29 -36.41 8.14
CA GLN A 775 -14.87 -35.15 7.65
C GLN A 775 -13.76 -34.15 7.34
N GLN A 776 -13.94 -33.36 6.29
CA GLN A 776 -13.00 -32.34 5.86
C GLN A 776 -13.64 -30.95 5.88
N TYR A 777 -12.89 -29.99 6.41
CA TYR A 777 -13.23 -28.56 6.38
C TYR A 777 -12.13 -27.85 5.61
N VAL A 778 -12.40 -27.57 4.35
CA VAL A 778 -11.47 -26.91 3.45
C VAL A 778 -11.58 -25.43 3.64
N ASN A 779 -10.43 -24.71 3.64
CA ASN A 779 -10.24 -23.29 3.85
C ASN A 779 -10.45 -22.76 5.29
N ALA A 780 -9.93 -21.57 5.56
CA ALA A 780 -9.97 -20.95 6.90
C ALA A 780 -11.40 -20.64 7.36
N SER A 781 -12.30 -20.22 6.47
CA SER A 781 -13.69 -19.88 6.79
C SER A 781 -14.49 -21.10 7.27
N ASN A 782 -14.31 -22.26 6.64
CA ASN A 782 -14.97 -23.49 7.06
C ASN A 782 -14.38 -24.07 8.35
N ILE A 783 -13.08 -23.87 8.56
CA ILE A 783 -12.40 -24.24 9.82
C ILE A 783 -12.89 -23.34 10.96
N LYS A 784 -13.09 -22.04 10.70
CA LYS A 784 -13.71 -21.10 11.65
C LYS A 784 -15.10 -21.58 12.08
N LYS A 785 -15.98 -21.87 11.11
CA LYS A 785 -17.33 -22.40 11.40
C LYS A 785 -17.30 -23.69 12.21
N TYR A 786 -16.33 -24.57 11.94
CA TYR A 786 -16.12 -25.76 12.75
C TYR A 786 -15.71 -25.41 14.18
N ALA A 787 -14.80 -24.46 14.35
CA ALA A 787 -14.32 -24.02 15.66
C ALA A 787 -15.40 -23.32 16.48
N GLU A 788 -16.30 -22.55 15.85
CA GLU A 788 -17.42 -21.86 16.49
C GLU A 788 -18.56 -22.82 16.91
N ASN A 789 -18.66 -23.98 16.27
CA ASN A 789 -19.71 -24.98 16.54
C ASN A 789 -19.26 -26.09 17.50
N LYS A 790 -18.04 -26.01 18.06
CA LYS A 790 -17.48 -26.95 19.04
C LYS A 790 -17.32 -26.30 20.42
#